data_89745145ae0db51b5216ff2c65ce7dc4
#
_entry.id   89745145ae0db51b5216ff2c65ce7dc4
#
_cell.length_a   1.000
_cell.length_b   1.000
_cell.length_c   1.000
_cell.angle_alpha   90.00
_cell.angle_beta   90.00
_cell.angle_gamma   90.00
#
_symmetry.space_group_name_H-M   'P 1'
#
loop_
_entity.id
_entity.type
_entity.pdbx_description
1 polymer ?
#
loop_
_entity_poly.entity_id
_entity_poly.type
_entity_poly.pdbx_seq_one_letter_code
_entity_poly.pdbx_strand_id
1 'polypeptide(L)'
;MKQLMFNLKVYTMKRQRFFEGLGLKVYVTLAICMALLLNVQFLNAQSSTINVKGVVNDAMGPVIGASVVEKGNATNGTITDIDGNFSLKVPSDATLTISFIGYKTVELPVAGKTSFTVTLKEDSEMLDEVVVVGFGTQKKVNLTGSVGLATAKEIEARPVANATQALQGLVPGLQITTNTGELDKNMSINIRGNGTIGDGSSGSPLILIDGMEGDINTVNPQDIENISVLKDAAASSIYGSRAPFGVILVTTKKGKSGKPTINYNNSFRFNSPVNLPEMMDSYTFANYFNEAARNGQDNAQFSDTVMQQMLDFQAAGGTNRGGLPTDGNVWGKPAGDPFTTAYANTDWFSEIYKGSSFSQEHNFSVSGGGDKFNYYASLGYLDQNGLLRHGSDDLKRYNATAKFGAELTKWLKFNYSLRYVRQDLGRPTNFGGGLYERIGRQTWPNLPVYDENGYYFNGNADTPAMSLALGGERDVQTDKVYHQASLVFEPVKNWITNVEFNYSTNSIDTRETGLPYYNHDVSGNIVDTQGTSSLYQDYKKESYMNWNIYSTYSLAINDDHNFKVMGGFQSEEMRQKFFSAKGYGLQVEDLPELDLISNIDGAGKDKVPEVGGYRNEWATAGFFGRLNYDYKGRYLAEANLRYDGTSRFRRGNRWQLSPSFSLGWNIAQENFWEDFADVCNQLKFRFSYGELGNMNTNGWYPTYRAMTLKQANGSWLQNGLKPNTAYVGDLISTALTWEKVRTWNIGLDWLSLIHI
;
A
#
# COMPACT_ATOMS: atom_id res chain seq x y z
N MET A 1 -3.08 -22.14 46.17
CA MET A 1 -4.02 -21.56 45.24
C MET A 1 -4.59 -20.21 45.70
N LYS A 2 -5.25 -20.05 46.85
CA LYS A 2 -5.78 -18.73 47.33
C LYS A 2 -4.72 -17.63 47.44
N GLN A 3 -3.47 -17.93 47.83
CA GLN A 3 -2.37 -16.95 47.99
C GLN A 3 -1.80 -16.51 46.64
N LEU A 4 -1.82 -17.41 45.63
CA LEU A 4 -1.38 -17.09 44.24
C LEU A 4 -2.40 -16.17 43.54
N MET A 5 -3.70 -16.46 43.72
CA MET A 5 -4.78 -15.61 43.18
C MET A 5 -4.81 -14.21 43.83
N PHE A 6 -4.47 -14.12 45.14
CA PHE A 6 -4.40 -12.83 45.81
C PHE A 6 -3.21 -11.99 45.27
N ASN A 7 -2.07 -12.61 45.00
CA ASN A 7 -0.89 -11.92 44.48
C ASN A 7 -1.09 -11.50 43.00
N LEU A 8 -1.78 -12.30 42.17
CA LEU A 8 -2.14 -11.90 40.78
C LEU A 8 -3.14 -10.73 40.77
N LYS A 9 -4.16 -10.76 41.66
CA LYS A 9 -5.12 -9.66 41.77
C LYS A 9 -4.49 -8.36 42.27
N VAL A 10 -3.49 -8.45 43.15
CA VAL A 10 -2.72 -7.28 43.60
C VAL A 10 -1.78 -6.74 42.53
N TYR A 11 -1.23 -7.63 41.68
CA TYR A 11 -0.36 -7.24 40.56
C TYR A 11 -1.15 -6.57 39.42
N THR A 12 -2.32 -7.10 39.09
CA THR A 12 -3.21 -6.47 38.09
C THR A 12 -3.79 -5.13 38.60
N MET A 13 -4.20 -5.03 39.88
CA MET A 13 -4.64 -3.75 40.45
C MET A 13 -3.53 -2.72 40.55
N LYS A 14 -2.27 -3.11 40.82
CA LYS A 14 -1.13 -2.19 40.81
C LYS A 14 -0.80 -1.71 39.40
N ARG A 15 -0.94 -2.58 38.37
CA ARG A 15 -0.71 -2.21 36.97
C ARG A 15 -1.80 -1.28 36.46
N GLN A 16 -3.06 -1.55 36.75
CA GLN A 16 -4.18 -0.66 36.39
C GLN A 16 -4.05 0.73 37.07
N ARG A 17 -3.75 0.79 38.38
CA ARG A 17 -3.56 2.07 39.07
C ARG A 17 -2.32 2.84 38.61
N PHE A 18 -1.26 2.15 38.12
CA PHE A 18 -0.10 2.79 37.54
C PHE A 18 -0.41 3.44 36.21
N PHE A 19 -1.18 2.74 35.33
CA PHE A 19 -1.61 3.27 34.03
C PHE A 19 -2.70 4.34 34.17
N GLU A 20 -3.64 4.23 35.10
CA GLU A 20 -4.62 5.27 35.41
C GLU A 20 -3.95 6.54 35.97
N GLY A 21 -2.98 6.39 36.83
CA GLY A 21 -2.21 7.52 37.36
C GLY A 21 -1.29 8.19 36.32
N LEU A 22 -0.74 7.43 35.38
CA LEU A 22 0.06 7.94 34.27
C LEU A 22 -0.80 8.64 33.22
N GLY A 23 -1.96 8.05 32.88
CA GLY A 23 -2.93 8.64 31.98
C GLY A 23 -3.45 9.99 32.50
N LEU A 24 -3.85 10.06 33.76
CA LEU A 24 -4.34 11.30 34.35
C LEU A 24 -3.25 12.41 34.40
N LYS A 25 -2.01 12.06 34.70
CA LYS A 25 -0.89 13.01 34.69
C LYS A 25 -0.60 13.51 33.25
N VAL A 26 -0.65 12.65 32.26
CA VAL A 26 -0.47 13.02 30.84
C VAL A 26 -1.63 13.91 30.37
N TYR A 27 -2.88 13.60 30.72
CA TYR A 27 -4.03 14.44 30.41
C TYR A 27 -3.97 15.79 31.12
N VAL A 28 -3.56 15.85 32.41
CA VAL A 28 -3.40 17.10 33.12
C VAL A 28 -2.25 17.92 32.53
N THR A 29 -1.13 17.32 32.19
CA THR A 29 -0.02 18.01 31.52
C THR A 29 -0.38 18.53 30.15
N LEU A 30 -1.10 17.74 29.34
CA LEU A 30 -1.64 18.16 28.03
C LEU A 30 -2.69 19.29 28.20
N ALA A 31 -3.56 19.19 29.19
CA ALA A 31 -4.55 20.24 29.48
C ALA A 31 -3.88 21.54 29.96
N ILE A 32 -2.82 21.46 30.76
CA ILE A 32 -2.03 22.64 31.19
C ILE A 32 -1.27 23.23 29.99
N CYS A 33 -0.67 22.41 29.12
CA CYS A 33 -0.05 22.88 27.88
C CYS A 33 -1.05 23.51 26.92
N MET A 34 -2.24 22.94 26.80
CA MET A 34 -3.33 23.49 25.99
C MET A 34 -3.88 24.79 26.60
N ALA A 35 -4.00 24.88 27.92
CA ALA A 35 -4.41 26.12 28.63
C ALA A 35 -3.34 27.22 28.52
N LEU A 36 -2.04 26.87 28.51
CA LEU A 36 -0.95 27.80 28.27
C LEU A 36 -0.90 28.31 26.83
N LEU A 37 -1.27 27.45 25.86
CA LEU A 37 -1.38 27.83 24.45
C LEU A 37 -2.63 28.70 24.15
N LEU A 38 -3.69 28.57 24.95
CA LEU A 38 -4.91 29.39 24.84
C LEU A 38 -4.78 30.79 25.46
N ASN A 39 -3.71 31.05 26.25
CA ASN A 39 -3.45 32.38 26.85
C ASN A 39 -2.56 33.29 25.98
N VAL A 40 -2.31 32.95 24.72
CA VAL A 40 -1.77 33.92 23.76
C VAL A 40 -2.91 34.89 23.42
N GLN A 41 -3.06 35.93 24.18
CA GLN A 41 -3.89 37.06 23.81
C GLN A 41 -3.34 37.64 22.51
N PHE A 42 -4.11 37.44 21.42
CA PHE A 42 -3.92 38.22 20.20
C PHE A 42 -4.09 39.69 20.58
N LEU A 43 -3.01 40.42 20.67
CA LEU A 43 -3.04 41.88 20.50
C LEU A 43 -3.51 42.11 19.05
N ASN A 44 -4.81 42.26 18.89
CA ASN A 44 -5.38 42.81 17.67
C ASN A 44 -4.92 44.26 17.55
N ALA A 45 -3.79 44.48 16.88
CA ALA A 45 -3.50 45.74 16.29
C ALA A 45 -4.64 46.00 15.27
N GLN A 46 -5.48 46.97 15.51
CA GLN A 46 -6.55 47.39 14.63
C GLN A 46 -5.91 47.98 13.38
N SER A 47 -5.57 47.13 12.39
CA SER A 47 -5.09 47.59 11.09
C SER A 47 -6.26 48.26 10.37
N SER A 48 -6.06 49.49 9.92
CA SER A 48 -7.04 50.23 9.11
C SER A 48 -7.25 49.46 7.80
N THR A 49 -8.48 49.00 7.56
CA THR A 49 -8.84 48.36 6.29
C THR A 49 -9.02 49.40 5.21
N ILE A 50 -8.43 49.19 4.07
CA ILE A 50 -8.56 50.05 2.88
C ILE A 50 -9.20 49.25 1.73
N ASN A 51 -9.87 49.96 0.82
CA ASN A 51 -10.40 49.33 -0.38
C ASN A 51 -9.35 49.44 -1.51
N VAL A 52 -8.84 48.31 -1.92
CA VAL A 52 -7.84 48.18 -3.00
C VAL A 52 -8.58 47.87 -4.29
N LYS A 53 -8.27 48.59 -5.35
CA LYS A 53 -8.76 48.36 -6.70
C LYS A 53 -7.59 48.13 -7.64
N GLY A 54 -7.79 47.37 -8.70
CA GLY A 54 -6.76 47.19 -9.70
C GLY A 54 -7.24 46.53 -10.95
N VAL A 55 -6.34 46.45 -11.93
CA VAL A 55 -6.54 45.76 -13.21
C VAL A 55 -5.47 44.65 -13.32
N VAL A 56 -5.89 43.47 -13.71
CA VAL A 56 -5.00 42.34 -14.02
C VAL A 56 -4.99 42.16 -15.54
N ASN A 57 -3.83 42.31 -16.15
CA ASN A 57 -3.60 42.14 -17.58
C ASN A 57 -2.59 41.03 -17.82
N ASP A 58 -2.55 40.55 -19.04
CA ASP A 58 -1.43 39.75 -19.60
C ASP A 58 -0.82 40.44 -20.83
N ALA A 59 -0.09 39.75 -21.67
CA ALA A 59 0.48 40.27 -22.88
C ALA A 59 -0.56 40.57 -23.98
N MET A 60 -1.77 40.00 -23.91
CA MET A 60 -2.84 40.10 -24.88
C MET A 60 -3.96 41.05 -24.43
N GLY A 61 -4.03 41.39 -23.14
CA GLY A 61 -5.05 42.29 -22.61
C GLY A 61 -5.57 41.97 -21.20
N PRO A 62 -6.80 42.34 -20.85
CA PRO A 62 -7.37 42.08 -19.52
C PRO A 62 -7.59 40.59 -19.25
N VAL A 63 -7.17 40.09 -18.08
CA VAL A 63 -7.39 38.71 -17.65
C VAL A 63 -8.70 38.59 -16.88
N ILE A 64 -9.68 37.88 -17.43
CA ILE A 64 -11.02 37.66 -16.86
C ILE A 64 -10.95 36.48 -15.91
N GLY A 65 -11.56 36.63 -14.70
CA GLY A 65 -11.66 35.51 -13.74
C GLY A 65 -10.37 35.18 -12.96
N ALA A 66 -9.37 36.06 -13.00
CA ALA A 66 -8.20 35.91 -12.15
C ALA A 66 -8.60 36.04 -10.67
N SER A 67 -8.10 35.11 -9.84
CA SER A 67 -8.34 35.09 -8.41
C SER A 67 -7.43 36.10 -7.70
N VAL A 68 -7.99 36.97 -6.89
CA VAL A 68 -7.26 37.95 -6.07
C VAL A 68 -7.66 37.72 -4.61
N VAL A 69 -6.74 37.22 -3.79
CA VAL A 69 -6.99 36.77 -2.41
C VAL A 69 -5.98 37.42 -1.46
N GLU A 70 -6.43 37.79 -0.27
CA GLU A 70 -5.54 38.22 0.81
C GLU A 70 -4.67 37.05 1.29
N LYS A 71 -3.35 37.21 1.24
CA LYS A 71 -2.40 36.17 1.68
C LYS A 71 -2.58 35.86 3.16
N GLY A 72 -2.86 34.58 3.47
CA GLY A 72 -3.14 34.12 4.83
C GLY A 72 -4.62 34.18 5.25
N ASN A 73 -5.50 34.71 4.39
CA ASN A 73 -6.95 34.75 4.63
C ASN A 73 -7.71 34.36 3.35
N ALA A 74 -7.79 33.06 3.08
CA ALA A 74 -8.39 32.52 1.85
C ALA A 74 -9.89 32.84 1.69
N THR A 75 -10.56 33.29 2.74
CA THR A 75 -12.00 33.70 2.69
C THR A 75 -12.20 35.14 2.24
N ASN A 76 -11.12 35.96 2.27
CA ASN A 76 -11.16 37.33 1.79
C ASN A 76 -10.55 37.42 0.40
N GLY A 77 -11.36 37.28 -0.63
CA GLY A 77 -10.93 37.30 -2.03
C GLY A 77 -12.03 37.74 -2.98
N THR A 78 -11.64 38.05 -4.21
CA THR A 78 -12.51 38.41 -5.33
C THR A 78 -11.93 37.82 -6.63
N ILE A 79 -12.70 37.89 -7.71
CA ILE A 79 -12.24 37.53 -9.06
C ILE A 79 -12.30 38.76 -9.95
N THR A 80 -11.46 38.82 -10.99
CA THR A 80 -11.49 39.93 -11.96
C THR A 80 -12.70 39.84 -12.89
N ASP A 81 -13.25 41.00 -13.26
CA ASP A 81 -14.36 41.15 -14.22
C ASP A 81 -13.87 41.01 -15.69
N ILE A 82 -14.79 41.28 -16.64
CA ILE A 82 -14.52 41.18 -18.10
C ILE A 82 -13.46 42.15 -18.59
N ASP A 83 -13.23 43.26 -17.87
CA ASP A 83 -12.19 44.23 -18.15
C ASP A 83 -10.94 44.04 -17.29
N GLY A 84 -10.82 42.90 -16.61
CA GLY A 84 -9.71 42.55 -15.72
C GLY A 84 -9.71 43.30 -14.39
N ASN A 85 -10.74 44.08 -14.05
CA ASN A 85 -10.79 44.89 -12.83
C ASN A 85 -11.13 44.02 -11.60
N PHE A 86 -10.55 44.37 -10.45
CA PHE A 86 -10.91 43.83 -9.15
C PHE A 86 -11.05 44.92 -8.09
N SER A 87 -11.83 44.63 -7.05
CA SER A 87 -11.96 45.47 -5.87
C SER A 87 -12.06 44.60 -4.63
N LEU A 88 -11.16 44.80 -3.67
CA LEU A 88 -11.08 43.99 -2.45
C LEU A 88 -10.75 44.86 -1.24
N LYS A 89 -11.43 44.63 -0.13
CA LYS A 89 -11.19 45.34 1.13
C LYS A 89 -10.22 44.52 1.99
N VAL A 90 -9.04 45.10 2.27
CA VAL A 90 -7.95 44.41 2.99
C VAL A 90 -7.27 45.35 4.00
N PRO A 91 -6.55 44.82 4.99
CA PRO A 91 -5.65 45.61 5.81
C PRO A 91 -4.63 46.39 5.02
N SER A 92 -4.24 47.59 5.46
CA SER A 92 -3.29 48.46 4.73
C SER A 92 -1.89 47.86 4.56
N ASP A 93 -1.53 46.87 5.39
CA ASP A 93 -0.27 46.11 5.40
C ASP A 93 -0.39 44.70 4.77
N ALA A 94 -1.57 44.36 4.24
CA ALA A 94 -1.81 43.05 3.62
C ALA A 94 -0.96 42.84 2.34
N THR A 95 -0.79 41.57 1.98
CA THR A 95 -0.27 41.15 0.67
C THR A 95 -1.38 40.45 -0.09
N LEU A 96 -1.60 40.84 -1.34
CA LEU A 96 -2.52 40.14 -2.25
C LEU A 96 -1.80 39.04 -3.00
N THR A 97 -2.44 37.91 -3.12
CA THR A 97 -2.02 36.80 -3.99
C THR A 97 -2.94 36.78 -5.20
N ILE A 98 -2.37 37.02 -6.39
CA ILE A 98 -3.13 37.08 -7.65
C ILE A 98 -2.71 35.86 -8.48
N SER A 99 -3.68 35.03 -8.85
CA SER A 99 -3.43 33.79 -9.58
C SER A 99 -4.49 33.57 -10.67
N PHE A 100 -4.05 33.00 -11.78
CA PHE A 100 -4.90 32.55 -12.87
C PHE A 100 -4.32 31.28 -13.49
N ILE A 101 -5.16 30.42 -14.04
CA ILE A 101 -4.73 29.15 -14.62
C ILE A 101 -3.82 29.44 -15.82
N GLY A 102 -2.61 28.86 -15.82
CA GLY A 102 -1.60 29.09 -16.87
C GLY A 102 -0.69 30.29 -16.65
N TYR A 103 -0.79 30.99 -15.54
CA TYR A 103 0.04 32.15 -15.21
C TYR A 103 0.77 32.02 -13.89
N LYS A 104 1.94 32.63 -13.78
CA LYS A 104 2.69 32.73 -12.53
C LYS A 104 1.92 33.54 -11.50
N THR A 105 1.75 32.95 -10.32
CA THR A 105 1.13 33.63 -9.19
C THR A 105 1.98 34.85 -8.79
N VAL A 106 1.33 36.01 -8.68
CA VAL A 106 1.97 37.27 -8.28
C VAL A 106 1.57 37.61 -6.85
N GLU A 107 2.54 37.86 -5.99
CA GLU A 107 2.33 38.40 -4.66
C GLU A 107 2.57 39.89 -4.66
N LEU A 108 1.58 40.66 -4.24
CA LEU A 108 1.57 42.13 -4.30
C LEU A 108 1.37 42.69 -2.88
N PRO A 109 2.41 43.29 -2.25
CA PRO A 109 2.23 43.98 -0.99
C PRO A 109 1.43 45.26 -1.19
N VAL A 110 0.36 45.42 -0.42
CA VAL A 110 -0.56 46.60 -0.51
C VAL A 110 0.15 47.85 -0.03
N ALA A 111 0.84 47.80 1.10
CA ALA A 111 1.66 48.89 1.65
C ALA A 111 0.94 50.27 1.62
N GLY A 112 -0.38 50.31 1.92
CA GLY A 112 -1.20 51.48 1.96
C GLY A 112 -1.65 52.04 0.58
N LYS A 113 -1.27 51.42 -0.53
CA LYS A 113 -1.71 51.80 -1.88
C LYS A 113 -3.13 51.30 -2.17
N THR A 114 -3.93 52.10 -2.89
CA THR A 114 -5.33 51.78 -3.18
C THR A 114 -5.59 51.41 -4.63
N SER A 115 -4.58 51.53 -5.52
CA SER A 115 -4.72 51.18 -6.94
C SER A 115 -3.50 50.44 -7.45
N PHE A 116 -3.73 49.37 -8.26
CA PHE A 116 -2.70 48.51 -8.80
C PHE A 116 -2.97 48.13 -10.26
N THR A 117 -1.92 48.06 -11.05
CA THR A 117 -1.95 47.40 -12.35
C THR A 117 -0.98 46.20 -12.28
N VAL A 118 -1.49 45.00 -12.51
CA VAL A 118 -0.74 43.76 -12.40
C VAL A 118 -0.70 43.11 -13.76
N THR A 119 0.52 42.80 -14.24
CA THR A 119 0.69 42.05 -15.47
C THR A 119 1.11 40.63 -15.10
N LEU A 120 0.24 39.65 -15.38
CA LEU A 120 0.53 38.25 -15.22
C LEU A 120 1.45 37.81 -16.37
N LYS A 121 2.45 37.02 -16.02
CA LYS A 121 3.33 36.36 -17.00
C LYS A 121 2.87 34.91 -17.09
N GLU A 122 2.83 34.37 -18.30
CA GLU A 122 2.55 32.96 -18.51
C GLU A 122 3.48 32.08 -17.66
N ASP A 123 2.90 31.05 -17.07
CA ASP A 123 3.64 30.09 -16.29
C ASP A 123 4.34 29.09 -17.23
N SER A 124 5.51 29.48 -17.71
CA SER A 124 6.36 28.61 -18.50
C SER A 124 7.01 27.48 -17.65
N GLU A 125 6.67 27.37 -16.34
CA GLU A 125 7.23 26.34 -15.47
C GLU A 125 6.83 24.91 -15.84
N MET A 126 5.80 24.69 -16.66
CA MET A 126 5.58 23.38 -17.29
C MET A 126 6.78 22.86 -18.10
N LEU A 127 7.68 23.76 -18.54
CA LEU A 127 8.90 23.40 -19.25
C LEU A 127 10.07 23.05 -18.31
N ASP A 128 10.01 23.44 -17.04
CA ASP A 128 11.06 23.20 -16.04
C ASP A 128 10.74 22.07 -15.05
N GLU A 129 9.64 21.34 -15.25
CA GLU A 129 9.30 20.18 -14.41
C GLU A 129 10.42 19.15 -14.45
N VAL A 130 11.04 18.91 -13.28
CA VAL A 130 12.13 17.97 -13.10
C VAL A 130 11.59 16.64 -12.60
N VAL A 131 11.89 15.58 -13.33
CA VAL A 131 11.46 14.22 -13.01
C VAL A 131 12.65 13.41 -12.50
N VAL A 132 12.44 12.64 -11.45
CA VAL A 132 13.43 11.67 -10.97
C VAL A 132 13.44 10.49 -11.93
N VAL A 133 14.59 10.23 -12.54
CA VAL A 133 14.79 9.11 -13.46
C VAL A 133 16.15 8.46 -13.22
N GLY A 134 16.14 7.19 -12.89
CA GLY A 134 17.35 6.47 -12.58
C GLY A 134 18.06 7.06 -11.35
N PHE A 135 19.37 7.09 -11.39
CA PHE A 135 20.23 7.67 -10.35
C PHE A 135 20.43 9.19 -10.54
N GLY A 136 19.34 9.93 -10.90
CA GLY A 136 19.44 11.38 -11.09
C GLY A 136 18.10 12.01 -11.46
N THR A 137 18.17 13.28 -11.81
CA THR A 137 17.01 14.06 -12.25
C THR A 137 17.22 14.55 -13.68
N GLN A 138 16.13 14.66 -14.45
CA GLN A 138 16.11 15.21 -15.79
C GLN A 138 14.91 16.15 -15.95
N LYS A 139 15.04 17.17 -16.80
CA LYS A 139 13.89 18.00 -17.20
C LYS A 139 12.92 17.12 -18.00
N LYS A 140 11.62 17.24 -17.74
CA LYS A 140 10.56 16.45 -18.40
C LYS A 140 10.63 16.58 -19.93
N VAL A 141 10.94 17.77 -20.44
CA VAL A 141 11.08 18.02 -21.88
C VAL A 141 12.22 17.22 -22.51
N ASN A 142 13.27 16.90 -21.77
CA ASN A 142 14.45 16.17 -22.25
C ASN A 142 14.35 14.66 -22.08
N LEU A 143 13.24 14.16 -21.53
CA LEU A 143 13.03 12.72 -21.38
C LEU A 143 12.77 12.09 -22.75
N THR A 144 13.53 11.04 -23.06
CA THR A 144 13.36 10.22 -24.27
C THR A 144 12.57 8.93 -23.97
N GLY A 145 12.54 8.50 -22.72
CA GLY A 145 11.71 7.38 -22.24
C GLY A 145 10.27 7.78 -21.90
N SER A 146 9.39 6.78 -21.80
CA SER A 146 7.99 6.96 -21.41
C SER A 146 7.85 7.00 -19.89
N VAL A 147 7.60 8.18 -19.34
CA VAL A 147 7.45 8.41 -17.90
C VAL A 147 6.10 9.05 -17.60
N GLY A 148 5.40 8.49 -16.60
CA GLY A 148 4.22 9.10 -15.99
C GLY A 148 4.58 9.74 -14.66
N LEU A 149 3.90 10.83 -14.30
CA LEU A 149 4.11 11.52 -13.03
C LEU A 149 2.79 11.70 -12.32
N ALA A 150 2.77 11.46 -11.00
CA ALA A 150 1.71 11.86 -10.10
C ALA A 150 2.30 12.79 -9.04
N THR A 151 1.69 13.95 -8.86
CA THR A 151 2.17 15.01 -7.97
C THR A 151 1.60 14.85 -6.55
N ALA A 152 2.26 15.46 -5.55
CA ALA A 152 1.74 15.51 -4.18
C ALA A 152 0.29 16.00 -4.13
N LYS A 153 -0.05 17.05 -4.87
CA LYS A 153 -1.38 17.65 -4.89
C LYS A 153 -2.46 16.67 -5.36
N GLU A 154 -2.17 15.87 -6.39
CA GLU A 154 -3.11 14.86 -6.90
C GLU A 154 -3.28 13.69 -5.93
N ILE A 155 -2.21 13.30 -5.23
CA ILE A 155 -2.20 12.20 -4.25
C ILE A 155 -2.92 12.61 -2.97
N GLU A 156 -2.60 13.79 -2.42
CA GLU A 156 -3.16 14.32 -1.17
C GLU A 156 -4.66 14.64 -1.28
N ALA A 157 -5.14 15.00 -2.48
CA ALA A 157 -6.56 15.29 -2.73
C ALA A 157 -7.46 14.05 -2.61
N ARG A 158 -6.90 12.84 -2.56
CA ARG A 158 -7.65 11.58 -2.50
C ARG A 158 -7.74 11.05 -1.07
N PRO A 159 -8.95 10.80 -0.55
CA PRO A 159 -9.15 10.30 0.82
C PRO A 159 -8.96 8.77 0.88
N VAL A 160 -7.75 8.29 0.60
CA VAL A 160 -7.41 6.86 0.53
C VAL A 160 -6.43 6.46 1.63
N ALA A 161 -6.43 5.18 2.01
CA ALA A 161 -5.62 4.66 3.10
C ALA A 161 -4.16 4.40 2.72
N ASN A 162 -3.86 4.18 1.44
CA ASN A 162 -2.51 3.87 0.98
C ASN A 162 -2.19 4.53 -0.37
N ALA A 163 -0.89 4.66 -0.64
CA ALA A 163 -0.40 5.35 -1.82
C ALA A 163 -0.68 4.59 -3.14
N THR A 164 -0.83 3.26 -3.12
CA THR A 164 -1.21 2.48 -4.30
C THR A 164 -2.61 2.86 -4.76
N GLN A 165 -3.55 2.95 -3.83
CA GLN A 165 -4.92 3.36 -4.11
C GLN A 165 -4.97 4.81 -4.63
N ALA A 166 -4.10 5.68 -4.11
CA ALA A 166 -3.99 7.05 -4.58
C ALA A 166 -3.55 7.15 -6.06
N LEU A 167 -2.76 6.20 -6.54
CA LEU A 167 -2.27 6.17 -7.92
C LEU A 167 -3.29 5.67 -8.95
N GLN A 168 -4.35 4.98 -8.51
CA GLN A 168 -5.33 4.37 -9.42
C GLN A 168 -5.97 5.41 -10.33
N GLY A 169 -5.82 5.24 -11.65
CA GLY A 169 -6.37 6.14 -12.66
C GLY A 169 -5.61 7.48 -12.85
N LEU A 170 -4.49 7.75 -12.12
CA LEU A 170 -3.69 8.97 -12.31
C LEU A 170 -2.69 8.85 -13.47
N VAL A 171 -2.11 7.67 -13.65
CA VAL A 171 -1.04 7.48 -14.63
C VAL A 171 -1.53 6.57 -15.77
N PRO A 172 -1.61 7.06 -17.02
CA PRO A 172 -1.98 6.23 -18.16
C PRO A 172 -1.02 5.05 -18.36
N GLY A 173 -1.58 3.85 -18.57
CA GLY A 173 -0.83 2.61 -18.72
C GLY A 173 -0.39 1.96 -17.41
N LEU A 174 -0.72 2.53 -16.25
CA LEU A 174 -0.61 1.91 -14.95
C LEU A 174 -1.97 1.30 -14.58
N GLN A 175 -2.01 0.00 -14.43
CA GLN A 175 -3.19 -0.75 -14.02
C GLN A 175 -3.05 -1.17 -12.56
N ILE A 176 -4.01 -0.79 -11.73
CA ILE A 176 -4.09 -1.16 -10.32
C ILE A 176 -5.44 -1.84 -10.10
N THR A 177 -5.40 -3.10 -9.66
CA THR A 177 -6.59 -3.90 -9.42
C THR A 177 -6.63 -4.41 -7.99
N THR A 178 -7.82 -4.37 -7.40
CA THR A 178 -8.10 -4.93 -6.08
C THR A 178 -8.90 -6.21 -6.28
N ASN A 179 -8.37 -7.33 -5.84
CA ASN A 179 -9.02 -8.64 -6.01
C ASN A 179 -9.86 -9.03 -4.80
N THR A 180 -9.56 -8.44 -3.62
CA THR A 180 -10.27 -8.71 -2.36
C THR A 180 -10.45 -7.41 -1.58
N GLY A 181 -11.37 -7.40 -0.62
CA GLY A 181 -11.55 -6.30 0.34
C GLY A 181 -10.76 -6.48 1.65
N GLU A 182 -9.86 -7.46 1.71
CA GLU A 182 -9.06 -7.74 2.89
C GLU A 182 -8.07 -6.61 3.19
N LEU A 183 -7.91 -6.25 4.47
CA LEU A 183 -7.10 -5.12 4.90
C LEU A 183 -5.58 -5.33 4.69
N ASP A 184 -5.14 -6.58 4.68
CA ASP A 184 -3.72 -6.98 4.55
C ASP A 184 -3.30 -7.30 3.10
N LYS A 185 -4.24 -7.28 2.15
CA LYS A 185 -3.94 -7.61 0.76
C LYS A 185 -3.50 -6.39 -0.04
N ASN A 186 -2.34 -6.51 -0.60
CA ASN A 186 -1.82 -5.51 -1.53
C ASN A 186 -2.56 -5.58 -2.86
N MET A 187 -2.81 -4.41 -3.45
CA MET A 187 -3.35 -4.31 -4.80
C MET A 187 -2.34 -4.84 -5.82
N SER A 188 -2.83 -5.47 -6.87
CA SER A 188 -1.98 -5.86 -7.99
C SER A 188 -1.67 -4.65 -8.86
N ILE A 189 -0.38 -4.47 -9.16
CA ILE A 189 0.12 -3.34 -9.95
C ILE A 189 0.78 -3.89 -11.21
N ASN A 190 0.32 -3.45 -12.36
CA ASN A 190 0.90 -3.78 -13.65
C ASN A 190 1.11 -2.53 -14.50
N ILE A 191 2.21 -2.47 -15.25
CA ILE A 191 2.50 -1.42 -16.21
C ILE A 191 2.38 -2.01 -17.61
N ARG A 192 1.42 -1.51 -18.40
CA ARG A 192 1.17 -1.96 -19.79
C ARG A 192 0.86 -3.45 -19.93
N GLY A 193 0.28 -4.07 -18.89
CA GLY A 193 -0.11 -5.48 -18.89
C GLY A 193 0.98 -6.42 -18.37
N ASN A 194 0.71 -7.74 -18.45
CA ASN A 194 1.64 -8.77 -17.97
C ASN A 194 2.75 -9.02 -19.02
N GLY A 195 3.97 -8.71 -18.66
CA GLY A 195 5.16 -8.81 -19.53
C GLY A 195 5.97 -10.11 -19.39
N THR A 196 5.47 -11.11 -18.64
CA THR A 196 6.17 -12.38 -18.41
C THR A 196 5.29 -13.58 -18.65
N ILE A 197 5.91 -14.67 -19.11
CA ILE A 197 5.34 -16.01 -19.19
C ILE A 197 6.09 -16.98 -18.26
N GLY A 198 7.09 -16.49 -17.53
CA GLY A 198 7.94 -17.29 -16.64
C GLY A 198 7.25 -17.63 -15.33
N ASP A 199 7.34 -18.89 -14.92
CA ASP A 199 6.89 -19.33 -13.60
C ASP A 199 7.64 -18.60 -12.49
N GLY A 200 6.88 -18.08 -11.50
CA GLY A 200 7.42 -17.36 -10.33
C GLY A 200 7.71 -15.87 -10.55
N SER A 201 7.30 -15.32 -11.69
CA SER A 201 7.32 -13.87 -11.94
C SER A 201 5.88 -13.34 -12.03
N SER A 202 5.56 -12.36 -11.19
CA SER A 202 4.24 -11.72 -11.15
C SER A 202 4.03 -10.66 -12.24
N GLY A 203 5.08 -10.30 -12.98
CA GLY A 203 5.04 -9.16 -13.91
C GLY A 203 4.92 -7.79 -13.21
N SER A 204 5.09 -7.74 -11.89
CA SER A 204 4.97 -6.50 -11.10
C SER A 204 6.18 -5.58 -11.30
N PRO A 205 5.98 -4.26 -11.33
CA PRO A 205 7.06 -3.28 -11.42
C PRO A 205 7.92 -3.27 -10.14
N LEU A 206 9.17 -2.85 -10.29
CA LEU A 206 10.04 -2.53 -9.16
C LEU A 206 9.56 -1.24 -8.49
N ILE A 207 9.38 -1.26 -7.18
CA ILE A 207 8.98 -0.10 -6.40
C ILE A 207 10.16 0.39 -5.57
N LEU A 208 10.57 1.62 -5.78
CA LEU A 208 11.65 2.27 -5.04
C LEU A 208 11.10 3.49 -4.28
N ILE A 209 11.39 3.54 -2.98
CA ILE A 209 11.04 4.66 -2.12
C ILE A 209 12.33 5.38 -1.73
N ASP A 210 12.49 6.62 -2.21
CA ASP A 210 13.73 7.40 -2.10
C ASP A 210 14.98 6.61 -2.59
N GLY A 211 14.83 5.80 -3.64
CA GLY A 211 15.90 5.00 -4.25
C GLY A 211 16.12 3.60 -3.65
N MET A 212 15.42 3.24 -2.58
CA MET A 212 15.49 1.91 -1.96
C MET A 212 14.21 1.11 -2.24
N GLU A 213 14.35 -0.18 -2.52
CA GLU A 213 13.19 -1.07 -2.65
C GLU A 213 12.31 -1.06 -1.40
N GLY A 214 11.01 -0.96 -1.60
CA GLY A 214 10.05 -0.91 -0.51
C GLY A 214 8.62 -1.16 -0.95
N ASP A 215 7.75 -1.29 0.03
CA ASP A 215 6.32 -1.49 -0.16
C ASP A 215 5.59 -0.15 -0.13
N ILE A 216 5.05 0.27 -1.27
CA ILE A 216 4.33 1.53 -1.41
C ILE A 216 3.09 1.62 -0.51
N ASN A 217 2.48 0.49 -0.15
CA ASN A 217 1.31 0.45 0.72
C ASN A 217 1.62 0.86 2.17
N THR A 218 2.91 0.84 2.54
CA THR A 218 3.37 1.25 3.87
C THR A 218 3.74 2.73 3.96
N VAL A 219 3.78 3.42 2.82
CA VAL A 219 4.08 4.86 2.78
C VAL A 219 2.80 5.64 3.06
N ASN A 220 2.93 6.61 3.95
CA ASN A 220 1.85 7.56 4.17
C ASN A 220 1.70 8.48 2.93
N PRO A 221 0.51 8.55 2.29
CA PRO A 221 0.28 9.42 1.15
C PRO A 221 0.66 10.89 1.40
N GLN A 222 0.51 11.37 2.63
CA GLN A 222 0.84 12.75 3.03
C GLN A 222 2.35 13.03 3.08
N ASP A 223 3.20 11.99 3.14
CA ASP A 223 4.65 12.11 3.09
C ASP A 223 5.23 12.11 1.66
N ILE A 224 4.38 11.88 0.64
CA ILE A 224 4.82 11.77 -0.76
C ILE A 224 4.96 13.18 -1.37
N GLU A 225 6.07 13.42 -2.05
CA GLU A 225 6.31 14.62 -2.87
C GLU A 225 5.89 14.40 -4.33
N ASN A 226 6.26 13.25 -4.91
CA ASN A 226 5.83 12.82 -6.24
C ASN A 226 6.05 11.32 -6.43
N ILE A 227 5.38 10.77 -7.43
CA ILE A 227 5.58 9.40 -7.88
C ILE A 227 5.82 9.42 -9.39
N SER A 228 6.99 8.92 -9.81
CA SER A 228 7.34 8.74 -11.22
C SER A 228 7.19 7.29 -11.62
N VAL A 229 6.51 7.03 -12.73
CA VAL A 229 6.28 5.67 -13.27
C VAL A 229 7.04 5.54 -14.58
N LEU A 230 8.10 4.75 -14.59
CA LEU A 230 8.93 4.44 -15.75
C LEU A 230 8.33 3.25 -16.49
N LYS A 231 7.83 3.48 -17.71
CA LYS A 231 6.94 2.54 -18.42
C LYS A 231 7.61 1.76 -19.55
N ASP A 232 8.85 2.08 -19.89
CA ASP A 232 9.59 1.39 -20.95
C ASP A 232 11.01 0.98 -20.50
N ALA A 233 11.63 0.08 -21.26
CA ALA A 233 12.94 -0.46 -20.92
C ALA A 233 14.04 0.59 -20.96
N ALA A 234 13.95 1.63 -21.80
CA ALA A 234 14.98 2.67 -21.84
C ALA A 234 15.00 3.48 -20.53
N ALA A 235 13.81 3.89 -20.03
CA ALA A 235 13.69 4.60 -18.77
C ALA A 235 14.06 3.73 -17.56
N SER A 236 13.75 2.42 -17.58
CA SER A 236 13.93 1.49 -16.45
C SER A 236 15.27 0.76 -16.45
N SER A 237 16.00 0.72 -17.57
CA SER A 237 17.19 -0.11 -17.75
C SER A 237 18.32 0.14 -16.76
N ILE A 238 18.45 1.37 -16.27
CA ILE A 238 19.48 1.73 -15.28
C ILE A 238 19.28 0.97 -13.94
N TYR A 239 18.05 0.51 -13.65
CA TYR A 239 17.72 -0.30 -12.46
C TYR A 239 17.94 -1.80 -12.67
N GLY A 240 18.29 -2.20 -13.89
CA GLY A 240 18.74 -3.54 -14.23
C GLY A 240 17.69 -4.60 -14.19
N SER A 241 18.14 -5.78 -13.83
CA SER A 241 17.39 -7.05 -13.85
C SER A 241 16.19 -7.13 -12.90
N ARG A 242 15.99 -6.14 -12.08
CA ARG A 242 14.83 -6.04 -11.18
C ARG A 242 13.68 -5.21 -11.75
N ALA A 243 13.93 -4.53 -12.88
CA ALA A 243 13.01 -3.58 -13.48
C ALA A 243 12.51 -3.96 -14.89
N PRO A 244 12.40 -5.25 -15.27
CA PRO A 244 11.97 -5.62 -16.63
C PRO A 244 10.52 -5.22 -16.92
N PHE A 245 9.68 -5.05 -15.90
CA PHE A 245 8.27 -4.69 -16.00
C PHE A 245 7.98 -3.24 -15.62
N GLY A 246 9.02 -2.38 -15.66
CA GLY A 246 8.94 -0.97 -15.28
C GLY A 246 9.30 -0.69 -13.83
N VAL A 247 9.31 0.59 -13.47
CA VAL A 247 9.70 1.06 -12.13
C VAL A 247 8.73 2.13 -11.65
N ILE A 248 8.37 2.06 -10.37
CA ILE A 248 7.64 3.10 -9.66
C ILE A 248 8.60 3.75 -8.67
N LEU A 249 8.92 5.02 -8.89
CA LEU A 249 9.78 5.82 -8.02
C LEU A 249 8.93 6.70 -7.13
N VAL A 250 8.91 6.41 -5.85
CA VAL A 250 8.25 7.23 -4.84
C VAL A 250 9.27 8.15 -4.21
N THR A 251 9.12 9.44 -4.42
CA THR A 251 9.92 10.47 -3.75
C THR A 251 9.13 11.00 -2.58
N THR A 252 9.69 10.93 -1.37
CA THR A 252 9.03 11.45 -0.19
C THR A 252 9.57 12.82 0.19
N LYS A 253 8.75 13.63 0.86
CA LYS A 253 9.05 15.01 1.25
C LYS A 253 10.38 15.12 1.99
N LYS A 254 11.07 16.23 1.73
CA LYS A 254 12.36 16.59 2.36
C LYS A 254 12.24 17.93 3.07
N GLY A 255 13.15 18.22 3.96
CA GLY A 255 13.31 19.54 4.54
C GLY A 255 13.70 20.57 3.49
N LYS A 256 13.15 21.77 3.58
CA LYS A 256 13.53 22.94 2.77
C LYS A 256 14.16 23.99 3.66
N SER A 257 15.12 24.75 3.14
CA SER A 257 15.68 25.90 3.85
C SER A 257 14.57 26.92 4.14
N GLY A 258 14.55 27.49 5.34
CA GLY A 258 13.55 28.45 5.75
C GLY A 258 13.02 28.20 7.16
N LYS A 259 11.99 28.97 7.54
CA LYS A 259 11.33 28.84 8.84
C LYS A 259 10.69 27.47 8.97
N PRO A 260 10.64 26.90 10.20
CA PRO A 260 9.93 25.65 10.45
C PRO A 260 8.46 25.74 10.03
N THR A 261 8.03 24.74 9.28
CA THR A 261 6.63 24.56 8.86
C THR A 261 6.08 23.32 9.56
N ILE A 262 4.96 23.49 10.25
CA ILE A 262 4.25 22.41 10.95
C ILE A 262 2.93 22.15 10.21
N ASN A 263 2.68 20.90 9.89
CA ASN A 263 1.43 20.47 9.28
C ASN A 263 0.79 19.38 10.13
N TYR A 264 -0.53 19.48 10.28
CA TYR A 264 -1.37 18.41 10.80
C TYR A 264 -2.53 18.18 9.83
N ASN A 265 -2.70 16.94 9.44
CA ASN A 265 -3.78 16.49 8.57
C ASN A 265 -4.50 15.32 9.22
N ASN A 266 -5.83 15.28 9.10
CA ASN A 266 -6.63 14.14 9.52
C ASN A 266 -7.63 13.76 8.43
N SER A 267 -8.03 12.49 8.45
CA SER A 267 -9.04 11.95 7.55
C SER A 267 -9.92 10.97 8.31
N PHE A 268 -11.24 11.19 8.23
CA PHE A 268 -12.25 10.26 8.74
C PHE A 268 -13.00 9.69 7.55
N ARG A 269 -13.06 8.36 7.48
CA ARG A 269 -13.62 7.64 6.33
C ARG A 269 -14.67 6.64 6.79
N PHE A 270 -15.74 6.54 6.02
CA PHE A 270 -16.74 5.48 6.12
C PHE A 270 -16.62 4.62 4.88
N ASN A 271 -16.17 3.38 5.06
CA ASN A 271 -15.99 2.41 3.98
C ASN A 271 -17.22 1.53 3.90
N SER A 272 -17.70 1.25 2.70
CA SER A 272 -18.83 0.36 2.46
C SER A 272 -18.51 -0.64 1.35
N PRO A 273 -19.15 -1.81 1.34
CA PRO A 273 -19.02 -2.74 0.22
C PRO A 273 -19.46 -2.07 -1.07
N VAL A 274 -18.69 -2.23 -2.15
CA VAL A 274 -19.06 -1.66 -3.45
C VAL A 274 -20.25 -2.39 -4.06
N ASN A 275 -20.27 -3.71 -3.89
CA ASN A 275 -21.34 -4.57 -4.40
C ASN A 275 -21.43 -5.84 -3.53
N LEU A 276 -22.54 -6.04 -2.87
CA LEU A 276 -22.91 -7.32 -2.24
C LEU A 276 -24.03 -7.93 -3.07
N PRO A 277 -23.97 -9.24 -3.36
CA PRO A 277 -25.07 -9.93 -4.01
C PRO A 277 -26.30 -9.90 -3.11
N GLU A 278 -27.47 -9.80 -3.71
CA GLU A 278 -28.73 -10.08 -3.04
C GLU A 278 -28.96 -11.59 -2.97
N MET A 279 -29.30 -12.12 -1.81
CA MET A 279 -29.70 -13.51 -1.66
C MET A 279 -31.21 -13.64 -1.93
N MET A 280 -31.58 -14.76 -2.55
CA MET A 280 -32.99 -15.14 -2.62
C MET A 280 -33.52 -15.35 -1.19
N ASP A 281 -34.80 -15.04 -0.98
CA ASP A 281 -35.49 -15.51 0.22
C ASP A 281 -35.59 -17.02 0.23
N SER A 282 -35.80 -17.60 1.42
CA SER A 282 -35.78 -19.06 1.60
C SER A 282 -36.85 -19.80 0.79
N TYR A 283 -38.07 -19.24 0.66
CA TYR A 283 -39.15 -19.86 -0.09
C TYR A 283 -38.84 -19.85 -1.61
N THR A 284 -38.39 -18.72 -2.15
CA THR A 284 -37.99 -18.62 -3.56
C THR A 284 -36.86 -19.58 -3.87
N PHE A 285 -35.86 -19.65 -2.98
CA PHE A 285 -34.76 -20.61 -3.08
C PHE A 285 -35.23 -22.07 -3.08
N ALA A 286 -36.10 -22.45 -2.16
CA ALA A 286 -36.64 -23.82 -2.07
C ALA A 286 -37.42 -24.20 -3.33
N ASN A 287 -38.25 -23.29 -3.86
CA ASN A 287 -38.94 -23.48 -5.13
C ASN A 287 -38.00 -23.72 -6.30
N TYR A 288 -37.03 -22.85 -6.45
CA TYR A 288 -35.99 -22.96 -7.49
C TYR A 288 -35.25 -24.30 -7.37
N PHE A 289 -34.87 -24.69 -6.16
CA PHE A 289 -34.14 -25.92 -5.88
C PHE A 289 -34.98 -27.15 -6.20
N ASN A 290 -36.26 -27.18 -5.78
CA ASN A 290 -37.17 -28.24 -6.10
C ASN A 290 -37.44 -28.38 -7.61
N GLU A 291 -37.54 -27.27 -8.32
CA GLU A 291 -37.68 -27.29 -9.78
C GLU A 291 -36.44 -27.84 -10.47
N ALA A 292 -35.25 -27.39 -10.01
CA ALA A 292 -33.96 -27.90 -10.52
C ALA A 292 -33.84 -29.43 -10.26
N ALA A 293 -34.22 -29.92 -9.08
CA ALA A 293 -34.22 -31.35 -8.75
C ALA A 293 -35.11 -32.13 -9.70
N ARG A 294 -36.38 -31.70 -9.89
CA ARG A 294 -37.32 -32.34 -10.81
C ARG A 294 -36.80 -32.38 -12.27
N ASN A 295 -36.20 -31.29 -12.71
CA ASN A 295 -35.57 -31.21 -14.08
C ASN A 295 -34.36 -32.17 -14.15
N GLY A 296 -33.66 -32.42 -13.09
CA GLY A 296 -32.59 -33.41 -12.96
C GLY A 296 -33.09 -34.86 -12.79
N GLN A 297 -34.38 -35.10 -12.83
CA GLN A 297 -35.03 -36.40 -12.58
C GLN A 297 -34.84 -36.91 -11.13
N ASP A 298 -34.73 -36.00 -10.17
CA ASP A 298 -34.66 -36.28 -8.76
C ASP A 298 -35.98 -35.88 -8.05
N ASN A 299 -36.15 -36.30 -6.79
CA ASN A 299 -37.27 -35.89 -5.97
C ASN A 299 -37.14 -34.47 -5.48
N ALA A 300 -38.26 -33.80 -5.21
CA ALA A 300 -38.27 -32.51 -4.52
C ALA A 300 -37.53 -32.62 -3.19
N GLN A 301 -36.61 -31.73 -2.93
CA GLN A 301 -35.77 -31.75 -1.74
C GLN A 301 -36.45 -31.09 -0.54
N PHE A 302 -37.23 -30.05 -0.78
CA PHE A 302 -38.04 -29.38 0.24
C PHE A 302 -39.49 -29.87 0.15
N SER A 303 -40.03 -30.33 1.28
CA SER A 303 -41.46 -30.75 1.37
C SER A 303 -42.39 -29.53 1.36
N ASP A 304 -43.65 -29.73 0.95
CA ASP A 304 -44.66 -28.66 0.98
C ASP A 304 -44.85 -28.09 2.40
N THR A 305 -44.70 -28.93 3.43
CA THR A 305 -44.78 -28.52 4.84
C THR A 305 -43.65 -27.53 5.18
N VAL A 306 -42.42 -27.85 4.82
CA VAL A 306 -41.26 -26.95 5.08
C VAL A 306 -41.40 -25.65 4.29
N MET A 307 -41.87 -25.73 3.06
CA MET A 307 -42.13 -24.54 2.24
C MET A 307 -43.21 -23.64 2.82
N GLN A 308 -44.27 -24.21 3.38
CA GLN A 308 -45.30 -23.45 4.10
C GLN A 308 -44.72 -22.81 5.39
N GLN A 309 -43.91 -23.55 6.15
CA GLN A 309 -43.22 -23.01 7.32
C GLN A 309 -42.31 -21.82 6.98
N MET A 310 -41.62 -21.83 5.80
CA MET A 310 -40.85 -20.71 5.32
C MET A 310 -41.72 -19.47 5.11
N LEU A 311 -42.88 -19.63 4.48
CA LEU A 311 -43.80 -18.50 4.26
C LEU A 311 -44.33 -17.95 5.58
N ASP A 312 -44.75 -18.85 6.50
CA ASP A 312 -45.28 -18.46 7.82
C ASP A 312 -44.19 -17.74 8.64
N PHE A 313 -42.96 -18.23 8.60
CA PHE A 313 -41.81 -17.63 9.30
C PHE A 313 -41.48 -16.25 8.75
N GLN A 314 -41.45 -16.08 7.42
CA GLN A 314 -41.26 -14.79 6.77
C GLN A 314 -42.40 -13.80 7.09
N ALA A 315 -43.66 -14.27 7.04
CA ALA A 315 -44.81 -13.45 7.37
C ALA A 315 -44.82 -13.00 8.86
N ALA A 316 -44.22 -13.78 9.74
CA ALA A 316 -43.98 -13.41 11.15
C ALA A 316 -42.80 -12.46 11.35
N GLY A 317 -42.10 -12.09 10.29
CA GLY A 317 -40.89 -11.21 10.35
C GLY A 317 -39.64 -11.96 10.77
N GLY A 318 -39.61 -13.28 10.66
CA GLY A 318 -38.45 -14.11 10.97
C GLY A 318 -37.34 -13.96 9.94
N THR A 319 -36.08 -13.91 10.42
CA THR A 319 -34.90 -13.73 9.58
C THR A 319 -33.79 -14.76 9.87
N ASN A 320 -32.77 -14.38 10.61
CA ASN A 320 -31.55 -15.14 10.84
C ASN A 320 -31.51 -15.94 12.15
N ARG A 321 -32.60 -15.92 12.93
CA ARG A 321 -32.69 -16.61 14.23
C ARG A 321 -33.92 -17.51 14.32
N GLY A 322 -33.72 -18.74 14.77
CA GLY A 322 -34.79 -19.76 14.81
C GLY A 322 -35.11 -20.29 13.41
N GLY A 323 -36.29 -20.90 13.24
CA GLY A 323 -36.65 -21.55 11.98
C GLY A 323 -36.05 -22.94 11.83
N LEU A 324 -35.91 -23.62 12.95
CA LEU A 324 -35.40 -25.00 13.03
C LEU A 324 -36.52 -25.95 13.46
N PRO A 325 -36.53 -27.22 12.98
CA PRO A 325 -37.49 -28.23 13.44
C PRO A 325 -37.26 -28.53 14.92
N THR A 326 -38.35 -28.62 15.68
CA THR A 326 -38.32 -28.86 17.14
C THR A 326 -38.52 -30.33 17.53
N ASP A 327 -38.76 -31.21 16.57
CA ASP A 327 -39.06 -32.64 16.73
C ASP A 327 -37.82 -33.50 17.00
N GLY A 328 -36.60 -32.90 17.00
CA GLY A 328 -35.37 -33.57 17.37
C GLY A 328 -34.72 -32.95 18.62
N ASN A 329 -34.15 -33.76 19.48
CA ASN A 329 -33.42 -33.26 20.64
C ASN A 329 -32.08 -32.60 20.32
N VAL A 330 -31.65 -32.65 19.06
CA VAL A 330 -30.29 -32.20 18.64
C VAL A 330 -30.36 -31.53 17.28
N TRP A 331 -30.31 -30.20 17.24
CA TRP A 331 -30.27 -29.47 15.97
C TRP A 331 -29.00 -29.73 15.16
N GLY A 332 -27.88 -30.02 15.79
CA GLY A 332 -26.60 -30.26 15.12
C GLY A 332 -26.41 -31.62 14.48
N LYS A 333 -27.30 -32.61 14.82
CA LYS A 333 -27.37 -33.96 14.22
C LYS A 333 -28.80 -34.39 14.13
N PRO A 334 -29.65 -33.74 13.36
CA PRO A 334 -31.04 -34.16 13.21
C PRO A 334 -31.09 -35.54 12.54
N ALA A 335 -32.16 -36.26 12.80
CA ALA A 335 -32.49 -37.51 12.09
C ALA A 335 -32.76 -37.27 10.58
N GLY A 336 -32.71 -36.00 10.13
CA GLY A 336 -32.83 -35.53 8.76
C GLY A 336 -31.74 -34.53 8.39
N ASP A 337 -31.66 -34.18 7.13
CA ASP A 337 -30.74 -33.17 6.62
C ASP A 337 -31.23 -31.76 7.00
N PRO A 338 -30.49 -30.99 7.83
CA PRO A 338 -30.91 -29.66 8.24
C PRO A 338 -31.01 -28.68 7.04
N PHE A 339 -30.33 -28.94 5.96
CA PHE A 339 -30.41 -28.13 4.74
C PHE A 339 -31.83 -28.13 4.15
N THR A 340 -32.57 -29.22 4.26
CA THR A 340 -33.90 -29.38 3.67
C THR A 340 -35.03 -29.26 4.66
N THR A 341 -34.75 -29.20 5.98
CA THR A 341 -35.78 -29.15 7.06
C THR A 341 -35.81 -27.79 7.78
N ALA A 342 -34.75 -26.98 7.74
CA ALA A 342 -34.79 -25.65 8.31
C ALA A 342 -35.61 -24.69 7.43
N TYR A 343 -36.26 -23.72 8.09
CA TYR A 343 -37.18 -22.78 7.44
C TYR A 343 -36.94 -21.30 7.84
N ALA A 344 -35.72 -20.94 8.26
CA ALA A 344 -35.32 -19.58 8.49
C ALA A 344 -35.31 -18.74 7.18
N ASN A 345 -34.99 -17.45 7.28
CA ASN A 345 -34.84 -16.56 6.10
C ASN A 345 -33.64 -15.63 6.28
N THR A 346 -32.46 -16.10 5.94
CA THR A 346 -31.19 -15.44 6.21
C THR A 346 -30.58 -14.86 4.94
N ASP A 347 -30.32 -13.55 4.92
CA ASP A 347 -29.42 -12.93 3.96
C ASP A 347 -27.98 -13.02 4.47
N TRP A 348 -27.26 -14.06 4.07
CA TRP A 348 -25.92 -14.37 4.55
C TRP A 348 -24.88 -13.31 4.19
N PHE A 349 -25.03 -12.61 3.05
CA PHE A 349 -24.09 -11.54 2.72
C PHE A 349 -24.25 -10.37 3.67
N SER A 350 -25.47 -9.94 3.93
CA SER A 350 -25.75 -8.86 4.89
C SER A 350 -25.43 -9.26 6.34
N GLU A 351 -25.50 -10.57 6.67
CA GLU A 351 -25.15 -11.08 7.98
C GLU A 351 -23.63 -11.10 8.23
N ILE A 352 -22.86 -11.46 7.22
CA ILE A 352 -21.40 -11.56 7.35
C ILE A 352 -20.71 -10.20 7.18
N TYR A 353 -21.22 -9.35 6.29
CA TYR A 353 -20.60 -8.05 6.01
C TYR A 353 -21.40 -6.89 6.59
N LYS A 354 -20.70 -5.92 7.17
CA LYS A 354 -21.28 -4.65 7.61
C LYS A 354 -21.60 -3.76 6.40
N GLY A 355 -22.68 -3.01 6.46
CA GLY A 355 -22.99 -2.00 5.43
C GLY A 355 -21.98 -0.86 5.40
N SER A 356 -21.32 -0.55 6.53
CA SER A 356 -20.21 0.42 6.58
C SER A 356 -19.29 0.15 7.76
N SER A 357 -18.04 0.59 7.64
CA SER A 357 -17.04 0.60 8.71
C SER A 357 -16.34 1.95 8.79
N PHE A 358 -15.93 2.33 9.99
CA PHE A 358 -15.24 3.59 10.26
C PHE A 358 -13.73 3.40 10.25
N SER A 359 -13.02 4.38 9.68
CA SER A 359 -11.56 4.45 9.69
C SER A 359 -11.11 5.89 9.93
N GLN A 360 -9.99 6.05 10.62
CA GLN A 360 -9.40 7.36 10.89
C GLN A 360 -7.91 7.36 10.60
N GLU A 361 -7.41 8.50 10.19
CA GLU A 361 -5.99 8.71 9.94
C GLU A 361 -5.56 10.08 10.43
N HIS A 362 -4.42 10.14 11.11
CA HIS A 362 -3.83 11.35 11.66
C HIS A 362 -2.37 11.44 11.21
N ASN A 363 -1.99 12.57 10.66
CA ASN A 363 -0.65 12.83 10.17
C ASN A 363 -0.13 14.15 10.72
N PHE A 364 1.03 14.11 11.30
CA PHE A 364 1.74 15.28 11.78
C PHE A 364 3.11 15.35 11.11
N SER A 365 3.51 16.51 10.64
CA SER A 365 4.86 16.69 10.10
C SER A 365 5.44 18.04 10.44
N VAL A 366 6.76 18.09 10.52
CA VAL A 366 7.55 19.29 10.68
C VAL A 366 8.71 19.28 9.70
N SER A 367 8.93 20.39 9.02
CA SER A 367 10.04 20.58 8.08
C SER A 367 10.65 21.95 8.26
N GLY A 368 11.95 22.04 8.01
CA GLY A 368 12.67 23.30 8.09
C GLY A 368 14.14 23.12 7.76
N GLY A 369 14.91 24.21 7.91
CA GLY A 369 16.35 24.18 7.68
C GLY A 369 16.98 25.56 7.68
N GLY A 370 18.30 25.58 7.68
CA GLY A 370 19.13 26.75 7.44
C GLY A 370 19.89 26.61 6.13
N ASP A 371 20.93 27.44 5.94
CA ASP A 371 21.74 27.46 4.74
C ASP A 371 22.53 26.16 4.52
N LYS A 372 22.88 25.47 5.59
CA LYS A 372 23.75 24.27 5.54
C LYS A 372 23.10 22.98 6.00
N PHE A 373 21.86 23.03 6.47
CA PHE A 373 21.15 21.84 6.90
C PHE A 373 19.66 21.96 6.63
N ASN A 374 19.01 20.83 6.44
CA ASN A 374 17.57 20.71 6.38
C ASN A 374 17.10 19.46 7.11
N TYR A 375 15.84 19.48 7.55
CA TYR A 375 15.23 18.37 8.24
C TYR A 375 13.75 18.24 7.87
N TYR A 376 13.29 17.01 7.92
CA TYR A 376 11.88 16.64 7.81
C TYR A 376 11.60 15.54 8.84
N ALA A 377 10.53 15.66 9.59
CA ALA A 377 10.05 14.59 10.46
C ALA A 377 8.53 14.47 10.34
N SER A 378 8.02 13.24 10.32
CA SER A 378 6.59 12.97 10.31
C SER A 378 6.22 11.82 11.21
N LEU A 379 4.98 11.87 11.73
CA LEU A 379 4.32 10.81 12.48
C LEU A 379 2.94 10.58 11.87
N GLY A 380 2.62 9.34 11.57
CA GLY A 380 1.34 8.93 11.03
C GLY A 380 0.70 7.83 11.87
N TYR A 381 -0.60 7.90 12.04
CA TYR A 381 -1.43 6.87 12.66
C TYR A 381 -2.65 6.61 11.79
N LEU A 382 -2.86 5.36 11.43
CA LEU A 382 -4.05 4.85 10.74
C LEU A 382 -4.70 3.80 11.62
N ASP A 383 -6.02 3.92 11.79
CA ASP A 383 -6.88 2.92 12.43
C ASP A 383 -8.02 2.61 11.45
N GLN A 384 -7.99 1.42 10.89
CA GLN A 384 -8.91 0.99 9.84
C GLN A 384 -9.64 -0.27 10.26
N ASN A 385 -10.97 -0.18 10.37
CA ASN A 385 -11.81 -1.34 10.59
C ASN A 385 -12.23 -1.95 9.24
N GLY A 386 -12.27 -3.26 9.19
CA GLY A 386 -12.78 -4.01 8.06
C GLY A 386 -14.32 -4.14 8.07
N LEU A 387 -14.81 -4.88 7.12
CA LEU A 387 -16.24 -5.01 6.86
C LEU A 387 -16.86 -6.29 7.47
N LEU A 388 -16.09 -7.14 8.14
CA LEU A 388 -16.66 -8.33 8.79
C LEU A 388 -17.50 -7.93 10.01
N ARG A 389 -18.67 -8.55 10.14
CA ARG A 389 -19.56 -8.38 11.30
C ARG A 389 -19.13 -9.29 12.46
N HIS A 390 -18.60 -10.46 12.17
CA HIS A 390 -18.22 -11.48 13.13
C HIS A 390 -16.70 -11.59 13.23
N GLY A 391 -16.20 -11.66 14.47
CA GLY A 391 -14.76 -11.68 14.77
C GLY A 391 -14.08 -10.31 14.64
N SER A 392 -12.79 -10.27 14.94
CA SER A 392 -11.94 -9.08 14.75
C SER A 392 -11.60 -8.89 13.27
N ASP A 393 -11.59 -7.66 12.79
CA ASP A 393 -11.16 -7.31 11.43
C ASP A 393 -10.68 -5.85 11.46
N ASP A 394 -9.44 -5.64 11.87
CA ASP A 394 -8.87 -4.31 12.04
C ASP A 394 -7.38 -4.26 11.65
N LEU A 395 -6.96 -3.10 11.17
CA LEU A 395 -5.59 -2.78 10.83
C LEU A 395 -5.19 -1.45 11.46
N LYS A 396 -4.17 -1.46 12.30
CA LYS A 396 -3.52 -0.25 12.82
C LYS A 396 -2.15 -0.09 12.19
N ARG A 397 -1.84 1.12 11.72
CA ARG A 397 -0.52 1.42 11.15
C ARG A 397 0.05 2.66 11.79
N TYR A 398 1.29 2.53 12.23
CA TYR A 398 2.10 3.61 12.80
C TYR A 398 3.27 3.88 11.87
N ASN A 399 3.44 5.13 11.47
CA ASN A 399 4.54 5.57 10.63
C ASN A 399 5.36 6.60 11.39
N ALA A 400 6.69 6.51 11.32
CA ALA A 400 7.59 7.55 11.78
C ALA A 400 8.70 7.73 10.74
N THR A 401 8.88 8.96 10.26
CA THR A 401 9.92 9.31 9.28
C THR A 401 10.78 10.45 9.85
N ALA A 402 12.08 10.34 9.71
CA ALA A 402 13.01 11.40 10.03
C ALA A 402 14.08 11.51 8.93
N LYS A 403 14.22 12.67 8.33
CA LYS A 403 15.22 12.96 7.30
C LYS A 403 16.07 14.15 7.72
N PHE A 404 17.36 14.04 7.46
CA PHE A 404 18.34 15.09 7.73
C PHE A 404 19.30 15.21 6.56
N GLY A 405 19.53 16.43 6.10
CA GLY A 405 20.54 16.76 5.10
C GLY A 405 21.47 17.82 5.63
N ALA A 406 22.77 17.66 5.41
CA ALA A 406 23.79 18.61 5.83
C ALA A 406 24.84 18.84 4.74
N GLU A 407 25.19 20.09 4.52
CA GLU A 407 26.35 20.48 3.73
C GLU A 407 27.58 20.57 4.67
N LEU A 408 28.37 19.49 4.70
CA LEU A 408 29.55 19.38 5.57
C LEU A 408 30.68 20.32 5.11
N THR A 409 30.85 20.37 3.79
CA THR A 409 31.75 21.30 3.09
C THR A 409 31.11 21.72 1.77
N LYS A 410 31.68 22.69 1.03
CA LYS A 410 31.17 23.10 -0.28
C LYS A 410 31.16 21.97 -1.33
N TRP A 411 31.94 20.90 -1.12
CA TRP A 411 32.09 19.78 -2.04
C TRP A 411 31.56 18.46 -1.45
N LEU A 412 31.06 18.44 -0.20
CA LEU A 412 30.58 17.23 0.49
C LEU A 412 29.26 17.51 1.19
N LYS A 413 28.22 16.73 0.77
CA LYS A 413 26.93 16.71 1.44
C LYS A 413 26.68 15.34 2.01
N PHE A 414 26.00 15.30 3.16
CA PHE A 414 25.54 14.08 3.82
C PHE A 414 24.02 14.13 3.95
N ASN A 415 23.35 13.03 3.59
CA ASN A 415 21.94 12.86 3.84
C ASN A 415 21.70 11.55 4.59
N TYR A 416 20.74 11.59 5.51
CA TYR A 416 20.28 10.43 6.22
C TYR A 416 18.77 10.42 6.31
N SER A 417 18.17 9.24 6.13
CA SER A 417 16.74 9.00 6.28
C SER A 417 16.51 7.75 7.12
N LEU A 418 15.65 7.89 8.11
CA LEU A 418 15.09 6.81 8.91
C LEU A 418 13.59 6.76 8.68
N ARG A 419 13.05 5.58 8.33
CA ARG A 419 11.62 5.35 8.27
C ARG A 419 11.29 4.08 9.04
N TYR A 420 10.35 4.18 9.96
CA TYR A 420 9.79 3.08 10.72
C TYR A 420 8.31 2.94 10.40
N VAL A 421 7.87 1.71 10.19
CA VAL A 421 6.47 1.38 9.98
C VAL A 421 6.14 0.16 10.83
N ARG A 422 5.11 0.28 11.64
CA ARG A 422 4.48 -0.84 12.34
C ARG A 422 3.05 -1.00 11.86
N GLN A 423 2.67 -2.24 11.59
CA GLN A 423 1.32 -2.65 11.25
C GLN A 423 0.90 -3.75 12.21
N ASP A 424 -0.23 -3.56 12.88
CA ASP A 424 -0.89 -4.55 13.71
C ASP A 424 -2.21 -4.91 13.01
N LEU A 425 -2.36 -6.16 12.59
CA LEU A 425 -3.53 -6.70 11.92
C LEU A 425 -4.16 -7.76 12.80
N GLY A 426 -5.45 -7.57 13.13
CA GLY A 426 -6.29 -8.56 13.78
C GLY A 426 -7.34 -9.09 12.81
N ARG A 427 -7.53 -10.41 12.75
CA ARG A 427 -8.61 -11.04 11.96
C ARG A 427 -8.98 -12.42 12.46
N PRO A 428 -10.19 -12.92 12.13
CA PRO A 428 -10.55 -14.30 12.48
C PRO A 428 -9.61 -15.31 11.80
N THR A 429 -9.26 -16.39 12.50
CA THR A 429 -8.42 -17.47 11.96
C THR A 429 -9.02 -18.08 10.69
N ASN A 430 -10.35 -18.22 10.65
CA ASN A 430 -11.07 -18.84 9.53
C ASN A 430 -11.44 -17.84 8.41
N PHE A 431 -10.94 -16.62 8.49
CA PHE A 431 -11.05 -15.64 7.41
C PHE A 431 -10.04 -15.94 6.31
N GLY A 432 -10.49 -16.16 5.09
CA GLY A 432 -9.63 -16.45 3.95
C GLY A 432 -10.32 -16.21 2.63
N GLY A 433 -9.54 -16.23 1.54
CA GLY A 433 -9.98 -15.89 0.19
C GLY A 433 -11.16 -16.72 -0.37
N GLY A 434 -11.55 -17.81 0.31
CA GLY A 434 -12.73 -18.60 -0.04
C GLY A 434 -14.02 -18.19 0.69
N LEU A 435 -13.99 -17.21 1.60
CA LEU A 435 -15.17 -16.86 2.40
C LEU A 435 -16.35 -16.41 1.53
N TYR A 436 -16.11 -15.50 0.58
CA TYR A 436 -17.14 -15.00 -0.32
C TYR A 436 -17.77 -16.12 -1.15
N GLU A 437 -16.95 -17.02 -1.68
CA GLU A 437 -17.41 -18.20 -2.42
C GLU A 437 -18.19 -19.17 -1.51
N ARG A 438 -17.73 -19.38 -0.28
CA ARG A 438 -18.44 -20.23 0.70
C ARG A 438 -19.81 -19.67 1.04
N ILE A 439 -19.93 -18.36 1.25
CA ILE A 439 -21.22 -17.70 1.49
C ILE A 439 -22.18 -17.96 0.32
N GLY A 440 -21.77 -17.74 -0.91
CA GLY A 440 -22.63 -17.93 -2.08
C GLY A 440 -22.97 -19.39 -2.40
N ARG A 441 -22.18 -20.36 -1.95
CA ARG A 441 -22.32 -21.78 -2.34
C ARG A 441 -22.76 -22.70 -1.22
N GLN A 442 -22.34 -22.46 0.03
CA GLN A 442 -22.51 -23.38 1.14
C GLN A 442 -23.57 -22.92 2.17
N THR A 443 -23.89 -21.63 2.19
CA THR A 443 -24.91 -21.10 3.10
C THR A 443 -26.23 -20.93 2.33
N TRP A 444 -27.23 -21.71 2.77
CA TRP A 444 -28.56 -21.63 2.17
C TRP A 444 -29.44 -20.65 2.96
N PRO A 445 -30.30 -19.87 2.28
CA PRO A 445 -31.09 -18.82 2.94
C PRO A 445 -32.08 -19.36 3.98
N ASN A 446 -32.46 -20.64 3.92
CA ASN A 446 -33.31 -21.27 4.90
C ASN A 446 -32.60 -21.74 6.19
N LEU A 447 -31.26 -21.61 6.24
CA LEU A 447 -30.47 -21.90 7.44
C LEU A 447 -30.36 -20.64 8.32
N PRO A 448 -30.60 -20.73 9.65
CA PRO A 448 -30.39 -19.59 10.53
C PRO A 448 -28.93 -19.40 10.89
N VAL A 449 -28.58 -18.20 11.32
CA VAL A 449 -27.28 -17.91 11.96
C VAL A 449 -27.29 -18.35 13.40
N TYR A 450 -28.42 -18.11 14.08
CA TYR A 450 -28.63 -18.46 15.49
C TYR A 450 -29.80 -19.39 15.66
N ASP A 451 -29.66 -20.30 16.59
CA ASP A 451 -30.78 -21.12 17.05
C ASP A 451 -31.80 -20.28 17.86
N GLU A 452 -32.88 -20.90 18.33
CA GLU A 452 -33.90 -20.21 19.11
C GLU A 452 -33.38 -19.73 20.48
N ASN A 453 -32.37 -20.39 21.05
CA ASN A 453 -31.71 -20.00 22.29
C ASN A 453 -30.72 -18.86 22.09
N GLY A 454 -30.32 -18.57 20.85
CA GLY A 454 -29.35 -17.51 20.50
C GLY A 454 -27.92 -17.97 20.40
N TYR A 455 -27.65 -19.26 20.42
CA TYR A 455 -26.34 -19.81 20.09
C TYR A 455 -26.17 -19.87 18.57
N TYR A 456 -24.91 -19.79 18.11
CA TYR A 456 -24.61 -19.97 16.70
C TYR A 456 -25.08 -21.38 16.26
N PHE A 457 -25.86 -21.42 15.20
CA PHE A 457 -26.26 -22.66 14.59
C PHE A 457 -25.15 -23.16 13.64
N ASN A 458 -24.78 -24.42 13.85
CA ASN A 458 -23.86 -25.12 12.98
C ASN A 458 -24.51 -26.44 12.56
N GLY A 459 -25.09 -26.45 11.40
CA GLY A 459 -25.66 -27.66 10.83
C GLY A 459 -24.58 -28.72 10.52
N ASN A 460 -24.74 -29.46 9.43
CA ASN A 460 -23.71 -30.41 8.96
C ASN A 460 -22.52 -29.73 8.25
N ALA A 461 -22.53 -28.43 8.09
CA ALA A 461 -21.44 -27.64 7.49
C ALA A 461 -21.15 -26.41 8.34
N ASP A 462 -19.89 -26.06 8.46
CA ASP A 462 -19.43 -24.85 9.15
C ASP A 462 -20.15 -23.62 8.63
N THR A 463 -20.98 -22.98 9.44
CA THR A 463 -21.52 -21.68 9.06
C THR A 463 -20.43 -20.62 9.17
N PRO A 464 -20.27 -19.76 8.15
CA PRO A 464 -19.22 -18.73 8.18
C PRO A 464 -19.30 -17.82 9.40
N ALA A 465 -20.51 -17.44 9.84
CA ALA A 465 -20.71 -16.58 11.00
C ALA A 465 -20.11 -17.18 12.28
N MET A 466 -20.41 -18.46 12.55
CA MET A 466 -19.88 -19.17 13.70
C MET A 466 -18.36 -19.32 13.64
N SER A 467 -17.84 -19.75 12.49
CA SER A 467 -16.39 -19.95 12.32
C SER A 467 -15.59 -18.67 12.43
N LEU A 468 -16.14 -17.53 12.00
CA LEU A 468 -15.52 -16.22 12.15
C LEU A 468 -15.58 -15.70 13.59
N ALA A 469 -16.70 -15.96 14.29
CA ALA A 469 -16.90 -15.45 15.65
C ALA A 469 -16.15 -16.26 16.71
N LEU A 470 -16.15 -17.59 16.58
CA LEU A 470 -15.70 -18.50 17.63
C LEU A 470 -14.41 -19.27 17.28
N GLY A 471 -14.00 -19.27 16.01
CA GLY A 471 -12.89 -20.11 15.53
C GLY A 471 -11.50 -19.67 15.93
N GLY A 472 -11.37 -18.61 16.70
CA GLY A 472 -10.09 -18.03 17.13
C GLY A 472 -9.67 -16.83 16.31
N GLU A 473 -8.54 -16.25 16.69
CA GLU A 473 -8.00 -15.01 16.13
C GLU A 473 -6.61 -15.22 15.57
N ARG A 474 -6.29 -14.46 14.54
CA ARG A 474 -4.97 -14.34 13.95
C ARG A 474 -4.49 -12.90 14.03
N ASP A 475 -3.46 -12.71 14.84
CA ASP A 475 -2.76 -11.45 15.00
C ASP A 475 -1.46 -11.45 14.21
N VAL A 476 -1.22 -10.42 13.43
CA VAL A 476 0.01 -10.26 12.66
C VAL A 476 0.61 -8.90 12.96
N GLN A 477 1.75 -8.88 13.62
CA GLN A 477 2.54 -7.68 13.82
C GLN A 477 3.66 -7.62 12.80
N THR A 478 3.74 -6.52 12.04
CA THR A 478 4.82 -6.28 11.08
C THR A 478 5.57 -5.02 11.44
N ASP A 479 6.88 -5.14 11.69
CA ASP A 479 7.78 -4.01 11.95
C ASP A 479 8.79 -3.88 10.81
N LYS A 480 8.77 -2.74 10.11
CA LYS A 480 9.70 -2.40 9.03
C LYS A 480 10.54 -1.18 9.41
N VAL A 481 11.85 -1.31 9.33
CA VAL A 481 12.79 -0.21 9.56
C VAL A 481 13.65 -0.02 8.32
N TYR A 482 13.79 1.20 7.86
CA TYR A 482 14.59 1.56 6.70
C TYR A 482 15.61 2.63 7.09
N HIS A 483 16.89 2.35 6.85
CA HIS A 483 17.99 3.28 7.02
C HIS A 483 18.59 3.58 5.65
N GLN A 484 18.70 4.84 5.29
CA GLN A 484 19.32 5.29 4.07
C GLN A 484 20.33 6.38 4.41
N ALA A 485 21.58 6.18 4.03
CA ALA A 485 22.64 7.15 4.20
C ALA A 485 23.29 7.44 2.84
N SER A 486 23.52 8.69 2.51
CA SER A 486 24.22 9.07 1.29
C SER A 486 25.25 10.16 1.52
N LEU A 487 26.37 10.01 0.82
CA LEU A 487 27.41 11.01 0.68
C LEU A 487 27.44 11.48 -0.78
N VAL A 488 27.36 12.77 -0.99
CA VAL A 488 27.45 13.40 -2.31
C VAL A 488 28.71 14.23 -2.38
N PHE A 489 29.62 13.84 -3.27
CA PHE A 489 30.91 14.49 -3.48
C PHE A 489 30.88 15.30 -4.79
N GLU A 490 31.19 16.57 -4.75
CA GLU A 490 31.38 17.43 -5.91
C GLU A 490 32.71 18.20 -5.79
N PRO A 491 33.88 17.51 -5.89
CA PRO A 491 35.17 18.14 -5.72
C PRO A 491 35.53 19.12 -6.85
N VAL A 492 34.96 18.86 -8.03
CA VAL A 492 35.08 19.70 -9.23
C VAL A 492 33.68 19.96 -9.77
N LYS A 493 33.41 21.18 -10.20
CA LYS A 493 32.11 21.58 -10.76
C LYS A 493 31.65 20.60 -11.84
N ASN A 494 30.38 20.18 -11.78
CA ASN A 494 29.73 19.24 -12.68
C ASN A 494 30.23 17.78 -12.59
N TRP A 495 31.11 17.44 -11.65
CA TRP A 495 31.53 16.07 -11.39
C TRP A 495 30.98 15.62 -10.01
N ILE A 496 29.90 14.89 -10.04
CA ILE A 496 29.18 14.45 -8.83
C ILE A 496 29.34 12.95 -8.65
N THR A 497 29.84 12.54 -7.48
CA THR A 497 29.90 11.13 -7.08
C THR A 497 29.00 10.91 -5.88
N ASN A 498 28.15 9.91 -5.98
CA ASN A 498 27.25 9.49 -4.91
C ASN A 498 27.69 8.13 -4.35
N VAL A 499 27.71 8.03 -3.02
CA VAL A 499 27.88 6.78 -2.29
C VAL A 499 26.65 6.62 -1.39
N GLU A 500 25.85 5.62 -1.67
CA GLU A 500 24.61 5.36 -0.96
C GLU A 500 24.67 4.00 -0.28
N PHE A 501 24.26 3.97 0.98
CA PHE A 501 24.08 2.76 1.76
C PHE A 501 22.64 2.69 2.24
N ASN A 502 21.98 1.61 1.93
CA ASN A 502 20.61 1.34 2.30
C ASN A 502 20.55 0.01 3.09
N TYR A 503 19.85 0.04 4.21
CA TYR A 503 19.63 -1.13 5.02
C TYR A 503 18.19 -1.17 5.52
N SER A 504 17.51 -2.30 5.38
CA SER A 504 16.20 -2.48 5.99
C SER A 504 16.06 -3.80 6.70
N THR A 505 15.19 -3.80 7.69
CA THR A 505 14.67 -5.00 8.34
C THR A 505 13.16 -5.02 8.25
N ASN A 506 12.61 -6.21 7.98
CA ASN A 506 11.19 -6.50 8.03
C ASN A 506 11.01 -7.69 8.96
N SER A 507 10.36 -7.49 10.10
CA SER A 507 10.04 -8.51 11.09
C SER A 507 8.55 -8.73 11.12
N ILE A 508 8.11 -9.96 10.96
CA ILE A 508 6.71 -10.36 11.00
C ILE A 508 6.57 -11.38 12.13
N ASP A 509 5.71 -11.09 13.07
CA ASP A 509 5.31 -11.96 14.18
C ASP A 509 3.84 -12.31 13.98
N THR A 510 3.56 -13.61 13.84
CA THR A 510 2.21 -14.12 13.66
C THR A 510 1.82 -14.98 14.84
N ARG A 511 0.66 -14.71 15.40
CA ARG A 511 -0.01 -15.57 16.37
C ARG A 511 -1.39 -15.94 15.86
N GLU A 512 -1.69 -17.23 15.82
CA GLU A 512 -2.96 -17.73 15.32
C GLU A 512 -3.51 -18.79 16.29
N THR A 513 -4.67 -18.50 16.83
CA THR A 513 -5.42 -19.44 17.67
C THR A 513 -6.48 -20.15 16.85
N GLY A 514 -6.58 -21.44 16.99
CA GLY A 514 -7.74 -22.20 16.54
C GLY A 514 -8.56 -22.63 17.77
N LEU A 515 -9.84 -22.33 17.80
CA LEU A 515 -10.73 -22.72 18.89
C LEU A 515 -11.80 -23.68 18.37
N PRO A 516 -12.28 -24.61 19.23
CA PRO A 516 -13.36 -25.53 18.85
C PRO A 516 -14.72 -24.82 18.82
N TYR A 517 -15.64 -25.37 18.05
CA TYR A 517 -17.03 -24.92 18.01
C TYR A 517 -17.91 -25.88 18.85
N TYR A 518 -18.97 -25.34 19.45
CA TYR A 518 -19.90 -26.09 20.27
C TYR A 518 -21.28 -26.03 19.64
N ASN A 519 -21.83 -27.23 19.33
CA ASN A 519 -23.21 -27.36 18.89
C ASN A 519 -24.11 -27.56 20.11
N HIS A 520 -25.27 -26.92 20.09
CA HIS A 520 -26.24 -26.97 21.19
C HIS A 520 -27.51 -27.69 20.75
N ASP A 521 -28.17 -28.35 21.73
CA ASP A 521 -29.50 -28.91 21.53
C ASP A 521 -30.61 -27.87 21.80
N VAL A 522 -31.86 -28.28 21.61
CA VAL A 522 -33.03 -27.41 21.85
C VAL A 522 -33.13 -26.88 23.29
N SER A 523 -32.47 -27.52 24.24
CA SER A 523 -32.40 -27.10 25.65
C SER A 523 -31.18 -26.26 25.96
N GLY A 524 -30.32 -26.02 24.99
CA GLY A 524 -29.07 -25.23 25.13
C GLY A 524 -27.91 -26.02 25.71
N ASN A 525 -27.98 -27.36 25.77
CA ASN A 525 -26.84 -28.18 26.20
C ASN A 525 -25.88 -28.40 25.04
N ILE A 526 -24.57 -28.45 25.30
CA ILE A 526 -23.55 -28.80 24.31
C ILE A 526 -23.70 -30.29 23.98
N VAL A 527 -23.91 -30.60 22.71
CA VAL A 527 -24.11 -31.98 22.23
C VAL A 527 -22.97 -32.46 21.35
N ASP A 528 -22.18 -31.55 20.79
CA ASP A 528 -21.02 -31.88 19.98
C ASP A 528 -19.98 -30.78 20.06
N THR A 529 -18.70 -31.17 19.95
CA THR A 529 -17.57 -30.25 19.88
C THR A 529 -16.84 -30.52 18.59
N GLN A 530 -16.73 -29.52 17.74
CA GLN A 530 -16.02 -29.63 16.47
C GLN A 530 -14.68 -28.89 16.55
N GLY A 531 -13.66 -29.55 16.03
CA GLY A 531 -12.32 -29.01 16.02
C GLY A 531 -11.50 -29.37 17.26
N THR A 532 -10.27 -28.98 17.25
CA THR A 532 -9.30 -29.08 18.36
C THR A 532 -8.65 -27.73 18.54
N SER A 533 -8.60 -27.26 19.78
CA SER A 533 -7.91 -26.01 20.05
C SER A 533 -6.44 -26.12 19.66
N SER A 534 -5.89 -25.05 19.11
CA SER A 534 -4.51 -25.00 18.64
C SER A 534 -3.93 -23.60 18.76
N LEU A 535 -2.61 -23.54 18.89
CA LEU A 535 -1.87 -22.28 18.78
C LEU A 535 -0.75 -22.47 17.77
N TYR A 536 -0.72 -21.59 16.79
CA TYR A 536 0.38 -21.44 15.85
C TYR A 536 1.08 -20.10 16.10
N GLN A 537 2.40 -20.12 16.16
CA GLN A 537 3.21 -18.91 16.21
C GLN A 537 4.34 -19.03 15.19
N ASP A 538 4.60 -17.95 14.46
CA ASP A 538 5.76 -17.84 13.60
C ASP A 538 6.45 -16.49 13.76
N TYR A 539 7.74 -16.49 13.45
CA TYR A 539 8.54 -15.30 13.33
C TYR A 539 9.37 -15.34 12.06
N LYS A 540 9.17 -14.33 11.21
CA LYS A 540 9.91 -14.14 9.98
C LYS A 540 10.69 -12.84 10.05
N LYS A 541 11.99 -12.90 9.79
CA LYS A 541 12.85 -11.72 9.70
C LYS A 541 13.54 -11.69 8.35
N GLU A 542 13.41 -10.58 7.66
CA GLU A 542 14.12 -10.25 6.43
C GLU A 542 15.07 -9.09 6.70
N SER A 543 16.28 -9.16 6.16
CA SER A 543 17.27 -8.08 6.20
C SER A 543 17.78 -7.85 4.79
N TYR A 544 17.64 -6.64 4.32
CA TYR A 544 18.09 -6.22 3.01
C TYR A 544 19.15 -5.15 3.12
N MET A 545 20.22 -5.29 2.37
CA MET A 545 21.33 -4.35 2.29
C MET A 545 21.63 -4.02 0.84
N ASN A 546 21.82 -2.75 0.55
CA ASN A 546 22.13 -2.28 -0.79
C ASN A 546 23.22 -1.19 -0.74
N TRP A 547 24.19 -1.30 -1.64
CA TRP A 547 25.20 -0.30 -1.90
C TRP A 547 25.06 0.20 -3.33
N ASN A 548 25.00 1.53 -3.51
CA ASN A 548 25.06 2.20 -4.81
C ASN A 548 26.24 3.18 -4.79
N ILE A 549 27.15 3.02 -5.74
CA ILE A 549 28.28 3.94 -5.92
C ILE A 549 28.27 4.35 -7.38
N TYR A 550 28.03 5.62 -7.66
CA TYR A 550 27.99 6.10 -9.03
C TYR A 550 28.55 7.52 -9.16
N SER A 551 29.14 7.78 -10.30
CA SER A 551 29.76 9.04 -10.62
C SER A 551 29.20 9.59 -11.94
N THR A 552 28.88 10.87 -11.96
CA THR A 552 28.30 11.57 -13.11
C THR A 552 29.16 12.79 -13.45
N TYR A 553 29.49 12.93 -14.70
CA TYR A 553 30.16 14.13 -15.25
C TYR A 553 29.30 14.77 -16.33
N SER A 554 29.07 16.08 -16.21
CA SER A 554 28.28 16.87 -17.16
C SER A 554 29.18 17.86 -17.87
N LEU A 555 29.13 17.86 -19.20
CA LEU A 555 29.95 18.71 -20.06
C LEU A 555 29.07 19.41 -21.10
N ALA A 556 29.18 20.73 -21.19
CA ALA A 556 28.61 21.52 -22.28
C ALA A 556 29.71 22.04 -23.17
N ILE A 557 29.58 21.90 -24.51
CA ILE A 557 30.50 22.40 -25.51
C ILE A 557 29.73 23.42 -26.34
N ASN A 558 30.23 24.65 -26.36
CA ASN A 558 29.67 25.83 -27.08
C ASN A 558 28.19 26.11 -26.71
N ASP A 559 27.74 25.69 -25.49
CA ASP A 559 26.37 25.77 -25.01
C ASP A 559 25.33 25.03 -25.86
N ASP A 560 25.73 24.42 -26.96
CA ASP A 560 24.89 23.72 -27.93
C ASP A 560 24.89 22.20 -27.71
N HIS A 561 26.06 21.64 -27.38
CA HIS A 561 26.24 20.20 -27.20
C HIS A 561 26.37 19.85 -25.72
N ASN A 562 25.35 19.23 -25.15
CA ASN A 562 25.32 18.82 -23.76
C ASN A 562 25.52 17.31 -23.64
N PHE A 563 26.56 16.92 -22.92
CA PHE A 563 26.87 15.53 -22.63
C PHE A 563 26.74 15.28 -21.12
N LYS A 564 26.15 14.15 -20.75
CA LYS A 564 26.15 13.68 -19.38
C LYS A 564 26.52 12.20 -19.38
N VAL A 565 27.65 11.88 -18.76
CA VAL A 565 28.19 10.53 -18.68
C VAL A 565 28.08 10.06 -17.23
N MET A 566 27.56 8.85 -17.02
CA MET A 566 27.45 8.22 -15.71
C MET A 566 28.06 6.83 -15.77
N GLY A 567 28.75 6.43 -14.71
CA GLY A 567 29.17 5.06 -14.46
C GLY A 567 28.98 4.69 -13.01
N GLY A 568 28.65 3.45 -12.73
CA GLY A 568 28.38 3.04 -11.35
C GLY A 568 28.40 1.54 -11.11
N PHE A 569 28.32 1.23 -9.83
CA PHE A 569 28.24 -0.12 -9.28
C PHE A 569 27.11 -0.19 -8.27
N GLN A 570 26.38 -1.31 -8.27
CA GLN A 570 25.32 -1.63 -7.31
C GLN A 570 25.57 -3.04 -6.77
N SER A 571 25.34 -3.21 -5.48
CA SER A 571 25.31 -4.54 -4.85
C SER A 571 24.14 -4.63 -3.90
N GLU A 572 23.46 -5.78 -3.90
CA GLU A 572 22.31 -6.06 -3.06
C GLU A 572 22.46 -7.42 -2.39
N GLU A 573 22.00 -7.50 -1.16
CA GLU A 573 21.92 -8.74 -0.40
C GLU A 573 20.60 -8.80 0.37
N MET A 574 19.93 -9.95 0.30
CA MET A 574 18.73 -10.26 1.09
C MET A 574 18.99 -11.52 1.91
N ARG A 575 18.69 -11.43 3.19
CA ARG A 575 18.72 -12.60 4.12
C ARG A 575 17.37 -12.73 4.77
N GLN A 576 16.88 -13.97 4.83
CA GLN A 576 15.61 -14.31 5.46
C GLN A 576 15.83 -15.42 6.49
N LYS A 577 15.22 -15.25 7.66
CA LYS A 577 15.12 -16.26 8.71
C LYS A 577 13.66 -16.45 9.06
N PHE A 578 13.25 -17.70 9.20
CA PHE A 578 11.91 -18.08 9.60
C PHE A 578 11.96 -19.21 10.62
N PHE A 579 11.07 -19.20 11.57
CA PHE A 579 10.75 -20.33 12.42
C PHE A 579 9.28 -20.29 12.83
N SER A 580 8.69 -21.46 13.07
CA SER A 580 7.31 -21.61 13.51
C SER A 580 7.17 -22.77 14.48
N ALA A 581 6.13 -22.69 15.31
CA ALA A 581 5.67 -23.74 16.17
C ALA A 581 4.14 -23.81 16.16
N LYS A 582 3.58 -25.01 16.13
CA LYS A 582 2.16 -25.26 16.31
C LYS A 582 1.95 -26.38 17.31
N GLY A 583 1.07 -26.14 18.27
CA GLY A 583 0.65 -27.14 19.22
C GLY A 583 -0.87 -27.22 19.30
N TYR A 584 -1.38 -28.27 19.92
CA TYR A 584 -2.79 -28.62 19.98
C TYR A 584 -3.23 -28.85 21.42
N GLY A 585 -4.53 -28.64 21.71
CA GLY A 585 -5.11 -28.85 23.02
C GLY A 585 -4.70 -27.76 24.01
N LEU A 586 -5.17 -26.52 23.82
CA LEU A 586 -5.00 -25.45 24.77
C LEU A 586 -5.65 -25.82 26.10
N GLN A 587 -4.92 -25.71 27.21
CA GLN A 587 -5.46 -25.99 28.55
C GLN A 587 -6.29 -24.81 29.06
N VAL A 588 -6.04 -23.61 28.58
CA VAL A 588 -6.77 -22.38 28.90
C VAL A 588 -6.99 -21.62 27.60
N GLU A 589 -8.20 -21.65 27.08
CA GLU A 589 -8.53 -21.02 25.78
C GLU A 589 -8.41 -19.49 25.82
N ASP A 590 -8.71 -18.88 26.97
CA ASP A 590 -8.57 -17.42 27.17
C ASP A 590 -7.09 -16.97 27.36
N LEU A 591 -6.17 -17.90 27.51
CA LEU A 591 -4.73 -17.64 27.67
C LEU A 591 -3.95 -18.59 26.75
N PRO A 592 -3.99 -18.39 25.45
CA PRO A 592 -3.35 -19.28 24.49
C PRO A 592 -1.83 -19.03 24.43
N GLU A 593 -1.08 -19.82 25.22
CA GLU A 593 0.39 -19.81 25.26
C GLU A 593 0.96 -21.18 24.91
N LEU A 594 2.15 -21.21 24.26
CA LEU A 594 2.77 -22.48 23.80
C LEU A 594 3.16 -23.42 24.94
N ASP A 595 3.41 -22.93 26.13
CA ASP A 595 3.69 -23.71 27.34
C ASP A 595 2.44 -24.24 28.04
N LEU A 596 1.25 -23.76 27.63
CA LEU A 596 -0.05 -24.22 28.12
C LEU A 596 -0.76 -25.17 27.12
N ILE A 597 0.02 -25.93 26.36
CA ILE A 597 -0.49 -26.87 25.36
C ILE A 597 -0.33 -28.31 25.87
N SER A 598 -1.39 -29.08 25.81
CA SER A 598 -1.38 -30.51 26.20
C SER A 598 -0.87 -31.44 25.10
N ASN A 599 -0.96 -31.01 23.85
CA ASN A 599 -0.77 -31.85 22.64
C ASN A 599 -1.74 -33.04 22.56
N ILE A 600 -2.95 -32.86 23.10
CA ILE A 600 -4.04 -33.83 23.06
C ILE A 600 -5.18 -33.19 22.27
N ASP A 601 -5.80 -33.95 21.36
CA ASP A 601 -6.98 -33.45 20.64
C ASP A 601 -8.25 -33.57 21.48
N GLY A 602 -9.36 -32.99 20.95
CA GLY A 602 -10.67 -33.04 21.63
C GLY A 602 -11.24 -34.45 21.87
N ALA A 603 -10.68 -35.48 21.23
CA ALA A 603 -11.00 -36.87 21.41
C ALA A 603 -10.04 -37.59 22.41
N GLY A 604 -9.13 -36.87 23.05
CA GLY A 604 -8.16 -37.41 24.01
C GLY A 604 -6.96 -38.12 23.35
N LYS A 605 -6.71 -37.91 22.06
CA LYS A 605 -5.63 -38.55 21.31
C LYS A 605 -4.43 -37.63 21.20
N ASP A 606 -3.23 -38.20 21.36
CA ASP A 606 -1.97 -37.47 21.19
C ASP A 606 -1.82 -36.87 19.78
N LYS A 607 -1.45 -35.61 19.72
CA LYS A 607 -1.06 -34.86 18.54
C LYS A 607 0.43 -34.50 18.59
N VAL A 608 1.12 -34.66 17.49
CA VAL A 608 2.52 -34.26 17.40
C VAL A 608 2.60 -32.76 17.11
N PRO A 609 3.35 -31.98 17.91
CA PRO A 609 3.59 -30.57 17.62
C PRO A 609 4.28 -30.39 16.26
N GLU A 610 3.92 -29.35 15.54
CA GLU A 610 4.55 -29.00 14.29
C GLU A 610 5.60 -27.91 14.52
N VAL A 611 6.79 -28.11 14.00
CA VAL A 611 7.85 -27.11 14.04
C VAL A 611 8.43 -26.90 12.64
N GLY A 612 8.76 -25.67 12.31
CA GLY A 612 9.32 -25.30 11.03
C GLY A 612 10.44 -24.29 11.17
N GLY A 613 11.36 -24.27 10.19
CA GLY A 613 12.38 -23.25 10.18
C GLY A 613 13.27 -23.36 8.95
N TYR A 614 13.70 -22.19 8.45
CA TYR A 614 14.63 -22.09 7.34
C TYR A 614 15.44 -20.80 7.37
N ARG A 615 16.51 -20.76 6.61
CA ARG A 615 17.27 -19.56 6.29
C ARG A 615 17.53 -19.53 4.81
N ASN A 616 17.27 -18.39 4.20
CA ASN A 616 17.50 -18.15 2.79
C ASN A 616 18.30 -16.86 2.62
N GLU A 617 19.12 -16.82 1.56
CA GLU A 617 19.85 -15.62 1.18
C GLU A 617 20.02 -15.56 -0.34
N TRP A 618 20.11 -14.38 -0.89
CA TRP A 618 20.56 -14.14 -2.26
C TRP A 618 21.32 -12.82 -2.33
N ALA A 619 22.18 -12.70 -3.33
CA ALA A 619 22.92 -11.49 -3.59
C ALA A 619 22.96 -11.18 -5.09
N THR A 620 23.04 -9.89 -5.42
CA THR A 620 23.27 -9.39 -6.77
C THR A 620 24.43 -8.41 -6.78
N ALA A 621 25.05 -8.27 -7.93
CA ALA A 621 26.03 -7.23 -8.20
C ALA A 621 25.87 -6.78 -9.65
N GLY A 622 25.98 -5.48 -9.91
CA GLY A 622 25.80 -4.92 -11.26
C GLY A 622 26.68 -3.71 -11.51
N PHE A 623 27.21 -3.63 -12.72
CA PHE A 623 27.91 -2.45 -13.24
C PHE A 623 27.01 -1.79 -14.26
N PHE A 624 26.96 -0.47 -14.26
CA PHE A 624 26.11 0.26 -15.19
C PHE A 624 26.79 1.53 -15.71
N GLY A 625 26.40 1.92 -16.92
CA GLY A 625 26.81 3.17 -17.53
C GLY A 625 25.66 3.79 -18.31
N ARG A 626 25.64 5.13 -18.35
CA ARG A 626 24.69 5.92 -19.12
C ARG A 626 25.42 7.04 -19.84
N LEU A 627 25.05 7.26 -21.07
CA LEU A 627 25.44 8.42 -21.86
C LEU A 627 24.18 9.15 -22.31
N ASN A 628 24.03 10.41 -21.93
CA ASN A 628 23.02 11.31 -22.48
C ASN A 628 23.68 12.34 -23.36
N TYR A 629 23.07 12.64 -24.49
CA TYR A 629 23.45 13.69 -25.41
C TYR A 629 22.24 14.55 -25.76
N ASP A 630 22.41 15.84 -25.74
CA ASP A 630 21.42 16.85 -26.09
C ASP A 630 22.06 17.88 -26.98
N TYR A 631 21.51 18.11 -28.18
CA TYR A 631 21.90 19.17 -29.08
C TYR A 631 20.80 20.24 -29.09
N LYS A 632 21.09 21.39 -28.47
CA LYS A 632 20.20 22.57 -28.39
C LYS A 632 18.78 22.29 -27.89
N GLY A 633 18.56 21.23 -27.11
CA GLY A 633 17.24 20.78 -26.74
C GLY A 633 16.40 20.16 -27.88
N ARG A 634 16.97 20.08 -29.10
CA ARG A 634 16.29 19.60 -30.31
C ARG A 634 16.43 18.10 -30.51
N TYR A 635 17.68 17.61 -30.51
CA TYR A 635 17.99 16.20 -30.73
C TYR A 635 18.52 15.61 -29.45
N LEU A 636 17.84 14.61 -28.96
CA LEU A 636 18.12 13.94 -27.69
C LEU A 636 18.50 12.49 -27.97
N ALA A 637 19.55 12.00 -27.33
CA ALA A 637 19.95 10.60 -27.38
C ALA A 637 20.36 10.11 -25.99
N GLU A 638 19.95 8.91 -25.64
CA GLU A 638 20.38 8.23 -24.41
C GLU A 638 20.77 6.80 -24.73
N ALA A 639 21.91 6.35 -24.20
CA ALA A 639 22.35 4.96 -24.26
C ALA A 639 22.68 4.48 -22.84
N ASN A 640 22.15 3.33 -22.47
CA ASN A 640 22.43 2.67 -21.20
C ASN A 640 23.00 1.27 -21.47
N LEU A 641 23.96 0.89 -20.65
CA LEU A 641 24.52 -0.45 -20.63
C LEU A 641 24.63 -0.92 -19.19
N ARG A 642 24.08 -2.10 -18.91
CA ARG A 642 24.16 -2.70 -17.59
C ARG A 642 24.57 -4.16 -17.66
N TYR A 643 25.44 -4.57 -16.74
CA TYR A 643 25.94 -5.94 -16.61
C TYR A 643 25.66 -6.44 -15.20
N ASP A 644 24.63 -7.27 -15.06
CA ASP A 644 24.10 -7.76 -13.78
C ASP A 644 24.44 -9.23 -13.55
N GLY A 645 24.82 -9.56 -12.31
CA GLY A 645 25.04 -10.91 -11.83
C GLY A 645 24.15 -11.23 -10.62
N THR A 646 23.67 -12.48 -10.53
CA THR A 646 22.88 -12.97 -9.40
C THR A 646 23.44 -14.29 -8.88
N SER A 647 23.38 -14.47 -7.54
CA SER A 647 23.74 -15.74 -6.90
C SER A 647 22.76 -16.88 -7.19
N ARG A 648 21.53 -16.56 -7.65
CA ARG A 648 20.43 -17.52 -7.82
C ARG A 648 20.65 -18.52 -8.94
N PHE A 649 21.49 -18.18 -9.94
CA PHE A 649 21.83 -19.05 -11.06
C PHE A 649 23.21 -19.71 -10.91
N ARG A 650 23.46 -20.79 -11.64
CA ARG A 650 24.74 -21.48 -11.67
C ARG A 650 25.83 -20.61 -12.29
N ARG A 651 27.09 -20.84 -11.95
CA ARG A 651 28.24 -20.00 -12.33
C ARG A 651 28.28 -19.58 -13.79
N GLY A 652 27.98 -20.46 -14.75
CA GLY A 652 27.99 -20.13 -16.18
C GLY A 652 26.86 -19.22 -16.65
N ASN A 653 25.78 -19.10 -15.85
CA ASN A 653 24.54 -18.41 -16.23
C ASN A 653 24.21 -17.20 -15.32
N ARG A 654 25.15 -16.78 -14.47
CA ARG A 654 24.92 -15.74 -13.46
C ARG A 654 24.80 -14.34 -14.03
N TRP A 655 25.52 -14.05 -15.11
CA TRP A 655 25.71 -12.70 -15.62
C TRP A 655 24.90 -12.47 -16.90
N GLN A 656 24.24 -11.31 -16.98
CA GLN A 656 23.44 -10.85 -18.12
C GLN A 656 23.82 -9.42 -18.49
N LEU A 657 24.01 -9.18 -19.79
CA LEU A 657 24.18 -7.85 -20.36
C LEU A 657 22.82 -7.31 -20.82
N SER A 658 22.49 -6.10 -20.43
CA SER A 658 21.22 -5.43 -20.69
C SER A 658 21.48 -4.07 -21.35
N PRO A 659 21.49 -3.99 -22.70
CA PRO A 659 21.62 -2.74 -23.45
C PRO A 659 20.27 -2.07 -23.65
N SER A 660 20.25 -0.72 -23.63
CA SER A 660 19.10 0.06 -24.08
C SER A 660 19.54 1.37 -24.71
N PHE A 661 18.72 1.90 -25.60
CA PHE A 661 18.92 3.22 -26.19
C PHE A 661 17.58 3.91 -26.46
N SER A 662 17.60 5.23 -26.50
CA SER A 662 16.44 6.04 -26.87
C SER A 662 16.86 7.31 -27.61
N LEU A 663 15.95 7.77 -28.47
CA LEU A 663 16.11 8.96 -29.30
C LEU A 663 14.88 9.85 -29.12
N GLY A 664 15.11 11.16 -29.10
CA GLY A 664 14.07 12.17 -29.08
C GLY A 664 14.35 13.29 -30.06
N TRP A 665 13.30 13.75 -30.75
CA TRP A 665 13.35 14.92 -31.61
C TRP A 665 12.27 15.90 -31.18
N ASN A 666 12.70 17.04 -30.61
CA ASN A 666 11.82 18.14 -30.22
C ASN A 666 11.52 18.99 -31.45
N ILE A 667 10.50 18.62 -32.23
CA ILE A 667 10.11 19.29 -33.46
C ILE A 667 9.70 20.73 -33.18
N ALA A 668 9.06 21.02 -32.06
CA ALA A 668 8.67 22.37 -31.66
C ALA A 668 9.86 23.32 -31.35
N GLN A 669 11.07 22.79 -31.26
CA GLN A 669 12.31 23.61 -31.10
C GLN A 669 13.03 23.89 -32.43
N GLU A 670 12.47 23.45 -33.54
CA GLU A 670 13.06 23.73 -34.87
C GLU A 670 12.62 25.08 -35.38
N ASN A 671 13.52 25.75 -36.15
CA ASN A 671 13.26 27.09 -36.66
C ASN A 671 12.02 27.14 -37.60
N PHE A 672 11.74 26.04 -38.31
CA PHE A 672 10.54 25.94 -39.16
C PHE A 672 9.20 25.82 -38.39
N TRP A 673 9.27 25.65 -37.07
CA TRP A 673 8.07 25.50 -36.20
C TRP A 673 7.71 26.83 -35.52
N GLU A 674 8.54 27.88 -35.62
CA GLU A 674 8.34 29.18 -34.94
C GLU A 674 6.92 29.75 -35.19
N ASP A 675 6.43 29.68 -36.44
CA ASP A 675 5.11 30.18 -36.81
C ASP A 675 3.94 29.39 -36.18
N PHE A 676 4.19 28.17 -35.70
CA PHE A 676 3.24 27.30 -35.07
C PHE A 676 3.36 27.24 -33.53
N ALA A 677 4.36 27.90 -32.96
CA ALA A 677 4.67 27.85 -31.53
C ALA A 677 3.51 28.35 -30.65
N ASP A 678 2.76 29.35 -31.10
CA ASP A 678 1.61 29.92 -30.41
C ASP A 678 0.41 28.93 -30.35
N VAL A 679 0.33 27.94 -31.25
CA VAL A 679 -0.75 26.94 -31.28
C VAL A 679 -0.29 25.63 -30.67
N CYS A 680 0.96 25.25 -30.92
CA CYS A 680 1.55 24.00 -30.46
C CYS A 680 2.99 24.27 -29.97
N ASN A 681 3.13 24.49 -28.68
CA ASN A 681 4.42 24.84 -28.06
C ASN A 681 5.26 23.60 -27.70
N GLN A 682 4.69 22.40 -27.74
CA GLN A 682 5.42 21.15 -27.55
C GLN A 682 5.00 20.10 -28.59
N LEU A 683 5.94 19.68 -29.40
CA LEU A 683 5.80 18.52 -30.27
C LEU A 683 7.13 17.77 -30.26
N LYS A 684 7.13 16.58 -29.68
CA LYS A 684 8.33 15.74 -29.57
C LYS A 684 8.04 14.32 -30.01
N PHE A 685 8.82 13.82 -30.96
CA PHE A 685 8.85 12.42 -31.35
C PHE A 685 9.86 11.65 -30.50
N ARG A 686 9.52 10.43 -30.06
CA ARG A 686 10.37 9.56 -29.26
C ARG A 686 10.40 8.14 -29.80
N PHE A 687 11.58 7.55 -29.74
CA PHE A 687 11.79 6.13 -29.99
C PHE A 687 12.67 5.54 -28.87
N SER A 688 12.35 4.35 -28.38
CA SER A 688 13.20 3.64 -27.44
C SER A 688 13.21 2.13 -27.70
N TYR A 689 14.35 1.50 -27.41
CA TYR A 689 14.54 0.06 -27.41
C TYR A 689 15.37 -0.36 -26.19
N GLY A 690 15.05 -1.51 -25.59
CA GLY A 690 15.86 -2.07 -24.53
C GLY A 690 15.64 -3.56 -24.34
N GLU A 691 16.70 -4.24 -23.90
CA GLU A 691 16.69 -5.62 -23.44
C GLU A 691 17.04 -5.66 -21.96
N LEU A 692 16.20 -6.29 -21.15
CA LEU A 692 16.39 -6.44 -19.71
C LEU A 692 16.31 -7.92 -19.33
N GLY A 693 17.18 -8.33 -18.40
CA GLY A 693 17.10 -9.66 -17.79
C GLY A 693 16.07 -9.66 -16.65
N ASN A 694 15.26 -10.71 -16.54
CA ASN A 694 14.42 -10.98 -15.38
C ASN A 694 15.01 -12.16 -14.61
N MET A 695 15.29 -11.96 -13.32
CA MET A 695 15.84 -13.01 -12.43
C MET A 695 14.77 -13.62 -11.51
N ASN A 696 13.52 -13.19 -11.61
CA ASN A 696 12.44 -13.70 -10.78
C ASN A 696 12.09 -15.12 -11.17
N THR A 697 12.08 -16.02 -10.20
CA THR A 697 11.85 -17.44 -10.37
C THR A 697 11.09 -18.01 -9.18
N ASN A 698 10.45 -19.16 -9.35
CA ASN A 698 9.93 -19.91 -8.23
C ASN A 698 11.08 -20.37 -7.33
N GLY A 699 11.01 -20.03 -6.05
CA GLY A 699 12.01 -20.37 -5.04
C GLY A 699 13.28 -19.53 -5.12
N TRP A 700 14.14 -19.69 -4.11
CA TRP A 700 15.36 -18.91 -3.93
C TRP A 700 16.50 -19.36 -4.86
N TYR A 701 16.64 -20.69 -5.04
CA TYR A 701 17.68 -21.32 -5.86
C TYR A 701 17.07 -22.39 -6.78
N PRO A 702 16.36 -22.00 -7.84
CA PRO A 702 15.61 -22.93 -8.69
C PRO A 702 16.48 -23.84 -9.52
N THR A 703 17.79 -23.61 -9.54
CA THR A 703 18.76 -24.42 -10.29
C THR A 703 19.41 -25.54 -9.47
N TYR A 704 19.05 -25.65 -8.19
CA TYR A 704 19.58 -26.69 -7.28
C TYR A 704 18.43 -27.61 -6.84
N ARG A 705 18.57 -28.89 -7.10
CA ARG A 705 17.61 -29.90 -6.69
C ARG A 705 17.70 -30.10 -5.18
N ALA A 706 16.64 -29.83 -4.48
CA ALA A 706 16.56 -30.06 -3.05
C ALA A 706 15.91 -31.40 -2.73
N MET A 707 16.24 -31.98 -1.58
CA MET A 707 15.55 -33.14 -1.02
C MET A 707 14.56 -32.64 0.04
N THR A 708 13.34 -33.13 -0.02
CA THR A 708 12.33 -32.87 1.01
C THR A 708 12.41 -33.97 2.06
N LEU A 709 12.66 -33.56 3.30
CA LEU A 709 12.62 -34.47 4.45
C LEU A 709 11.19 -34.49 5.02
N LYS A 710 10.66 -35.68 5.25
CA LYS A 710 9.38 -35.90 5.92
C LYS A 710 9.56 -36.82 7.11
N GLN A 711 9.02 -36.43 8.25
CA GLN A 711 9.05 -37.23 9.46
C GLN A 711 7.92 -38.26 9.45
N ALA A 712 8.19 -39.44 9.98
CA ALA A 712 7.22 -40.53 10.15
C ALA A 712 6.36 -40.82 8.91
N ASN A 713 6.96 -40.74 7.71
CA ASN A 713 6.26 -40.83 6.43
C ASN A 713 6.66 -42.04 5.55
N GLY A 714 7.42 -42.98 6.10
CA GLY A 714 7.74 -44.21 5.38
C GLY A 714 6.52 -45.07 5.11
N SER A 715 6.52 -45.75 3.95
CA SER A 715 5.46 -46.71 3.60
C SER A 715 5.65 -48.08 4.29
N TRP A 716 6.68 -48.22 5.11
CA TRP A 716 7.03 -49.42 5.88
C TRP A 716 7.24 -49.04 7.36
N LEU A 717 7.24 -50.04 8.22
CA LEU A 717 7.56 -49.86 9.63
C LEU A 717 8.99 -50.36 9.92
N GLN A 718 9.73 -49.58 10.70
CA GLN A 718 11.01 -49.95 11.28
C GLN A 718 10.88 -49.93 12.80
N ASN A 719 11.01 -51.07 13.45
CA ASN A 719 10.76 -51.22 14.89
C ASN A 719 9.37 -50.74 15.33
N GLY A 720 8.33 -51.01 14.53
CA GLY A 720 6.98 -50.60 14.81
C GLY A 720 6.64 -49.12 14.51
N LEU A 721 7.61 -48.31 14.09
CA LEU A 721 7.45 -46.91 13.78
C LEU A 721 7.66 -46.61 12.28
N LYS A 722 6.97 -45.66 11.73
CA LYS A 722 7.24 -45.16 10.37
C LYS A 722 8.58 -44.37 10.37
N PRO A 723 9.54 -44.72 9.53
CA PRO A 723 10.79 -44.00 9.48
C PRO A 723 10.65 -42.63 8.82
N ASN A 724 11.60 -41.76 9.13
CA ASN A 724 11.76 -40.52 8.40
C ASN A 724 12.22 -40.83 6.96
N THR A 725 11.69 -40.09 6.00
CA THR A 725 12.02 -40.27 4.59
C THR A 725 12.59 -39.02 3.98
N ALA A 726 13.42 -39.20 2.95
CA ALA A 726 13.91 -38.12 2.11
C ALA A 726 13.44 -38.38 0.67
N TYR A 727 12.72 -37.43 0.12
CA TYR A 727 12.26 -37.48 -1.27
C TYR A 727 13.11 -36.56 -2.13
N VAL A 728 13.52 -37.08 -3.26
CA VAL A 728 14.24 -36.27 -4.26
C VAL A 728 13.20 -35.34 -4.91
N GLY A 729 13.46 -34.06 -4.90
CA GLY A 729 12.58 -33.07 -5.54
C GLY A 729 12.50 -33.27 -7.07
N ASP A 730 11.66 -32.49 -7.72
CA ASP A 730 11.41 -32.54 -9.15
C ASP A 730 12.69 -32.35 -9.98
N LEU A 731 12.66 -32.82 -11.22
CA LEU A 731 13.75 -32.59 -12.15
C LEU A 731 13.82 -31.09 -12.47
N ILE A 732 14.99 -30.51 -12.34
CA ILE A 732 15.28 -29.13 -12.63
C ILE A 732 16.30 -29.00 -13.75
N SER A 733 16.11 -27.98 -14.61
CA SER A 733 17.07 -27.66 -15.64
C SER A 733 18.31 -26.99 -15.04
N THR A 734 19.47 -27.54 -15.32
CA THR A 734 20.76 -26.91 -14.96
C THR A 734 21.12 -25.75 -15.89
N ALA A 735 20.44 -25.65 -17.02
CA ALA A 735 20.58 -24.58 -18.02
C ALA A 735 19.70 -23.36 -17.73
N LEU A 736 18.90 -23.40 -16.66
CA LEU A 736 18.04 -22.28 -16.28
C LEU A 736 18.89 -21.00 -16.09
N THR A 737 18.45 -19.94 -16.74
CA THR A 737 19.12 -18.64 -16.78
C THR A 737 18.07 -17.52 -16.81
N TRP A 738 18.51 -16.31 -17.03
CA TRP A 738 17.70 -15.13 -17.14
C TRP A 738 16.60 -15.23 -18.22
N GLU A 739 15.39 -14.85 -17.87
CA GLU A 739 14.37 -14.48 -18.87
C GLU A 739 14.77 -13.14 -19.49
N LYS A 740 14.68 -13.02 -20.81
CA LYS A 740 15.00 -11.78 -21.53
C LYS A 740 13.73 -11.08 -21.95
N VAL A 741 13.52 -9.89 -21.44
CA VAL A 741 12.40 -9.01 -21.79
C VAL A 741 12.91 -7.94 -22.74
N ARG A 742 12.37 -7.92 -23.97
CA ARG A 742 12.69 -6.92 -24.99
C ARG A 742 11.50 -6.03 -25.26
N THR A 743 11.72 -4.74 -25.16
CA THR A 743 10.67 -3.76 -25.45
C THR A 743 11.17 -2.71 -26.43
N TRP A 744 10.26 -2.26 -27.28
CA TRP A 744 10.42 -1.07 -28.07
C TRP A 744 9.21 -0.17 -27.91
N ASN A 745 9.41 1.14 -28.01
CA ASN A 745 8.34 2.11 -27.82
C ASN A 745 8.52 3.27 -28.79
N ILE A 746 7.41 3.70 -29.39
CA ILE A 746 7.32 4.91 -30.19
C ILE A 746 6.32 5.82 -29.52
N GLY A 747 6.64 7.09 -29.37
CA GLY A 747 5.79 8.07 -28.71
C GLY A 747 5.81 9.42 -29.39
N LEU A 748 4.70 10.12 -29.26
CA LEU A 748 4.53 11.52 -29.65
C LEU A 748 4.00 12.27 -28.44
N ASP A 749 4.77 13.28 -27.99
CA ASP A 749 4.33 14.20 -26.94
C ASP A 749 3.86 15.48 -27.62
N TRP A 750 2.59 15.80 -27.45
CA TRP A 750 1.95 16.94 -28.06
C TRP A 750 1.23 17.77 -27.00
N LEU A 751 1.53 19.06 -26.94
CA LEU A 751 0.81 20.04 -26.15
C LEU A 751 0.42 21.20 -27.06
N SER A 752 -0.88 21.42 -27.22
CA SER A 752 -1.40 22.59 -27.91
C SER A 752 -2.13 23.50 -26.93
N LEU A 753 -2.02 24.81 -27.13
CA LEU A 753 -2.83 25.78 -26.42
C LEU A 753 -4.25 25.71 -26.98
N ILE A 754 -5.15 25.06 -26.26
CA ILE A 754 -6.59 25.16 -26.55
C ILE A 754 -7.08 26.39 -25.78
N HIS A 755 -7.36 27.46 -26.47
CA HIS A 755 -8.20 28.52 -25.89
C HIS A 755 -9.60 27.95 -25.68
N ILE A 756 -9.91 27.69 -24.45
CA ILE A 756 -11.29 27.38 -24.02
C ILE A 756 -12.00 28.70 -23.72
#